data_2f79664252b6d9f354781ce1aa4e0f6d
#
_entry.id   2f79664252b6d9f354781ce1aa4e0f6d
#
_cell.length_a   1.000
_cell.length_b   1.000
_cell.length_c   1.000
_cell.angle_alpha   90.00
_cell.angle_beta   90.00
_cell.angle_gamma   90.00
#
_symmetry.space_group_name_H-M   'P 1'
#
loop_
_entity.id
_entity.type
_entity.pdbx_description
1 polymer ?
#
loop_
_entity_poly.entity_id
_entity_poly.type
_entity_poly.pdbx_seq_one_letter_code
_entity_poly.pdbx_strand_id
1 'polypeptide(L)'
;MTSLISLALLPLSSLAWDAPTMGWSSWNAFGHRINEDIIRSQADALVSKGLKDAGYIYVNIDDGAWCGRDSEGHLVIHPTRFPNGLKPLIDHIHDSGLKAGTYSDAGHNTCASFWGGDRDGIGTGLYEHDEEDARFMFGELGFDFIKVDFCGGDGPQNSEHLDLDERERYTAISNAIKATGRTDVRYNVCRWAYPGTWVEDVATSWRMSQDIYLGWESVKDIIHQNLYLSAYATKGRFNDMDMLEIGRGMTDEEDKTHFGMWCMMSSPLLIGCDLREIDDKAVALLSNPELIALNQDPLALQAYVVKRYNGGYILVKDVDELRGTTRALALYNPTDRAMNMGIDFFDIDLGEEADVRDLFDRKDLGHFTGSFETIVPAHGTRIFRISADRRLERRVFEAETAFNPSYQELDNNQAVKSGIYEELDVCSGGAKASWLGSREDNYVTWRDIWSNDGGEYEMTINFITGADRNITVIVNGEMIGNITVNSGGWDVIGSTTLKINLKKGENEIILSNPSDWMPDIDCITLTREGDLELFRHRHRQALRDALAIDKSGLPEKMARRFDELILLESDPEDSKETYEKATENLNKIALEIQIALDAQQTFGKTLDCAVRNSGASEESEALASFDGVLDEAVSMVADAELPDVFSDATEKVQFAMKEYLSNEGAILKKGSVWDMTCFIENPDFDSDTHGWKGEPVWGSHVAEYWNRTFEVSQTVEGLRNGFYTLNVQALYRVKANDGGAAYRSGSEVIPAKIYANDSSMPISSLYSHKVSDSALLEAELSGTHVLNGYVNSMHGAEMAFNSGFYWNILPTTVKDGALRIAISSDTSQADCWCCFDNFTLYFQGAEDNAVDLNIDDSDKIDVYTPSGICVSRGMTKAEVKQLPSGIYIVNGEKIIIR
;
A
#
# COMPACT_ATOMS: atom_id res chain seq x y z
N MET A 1 23.50 41.74 -1.91
CA MET A 1 24.06 41.83 -0.54
C MET A 1 23.93 40.42 0.03
N THR A 2 25.02 39.71 0.00
CA THR A 2 25.12 38.30 0.45
C THR A 2 25.14 38.32 1.98
N SER A 3 24.05 37.87 2.57
CA SER A 3 23.97 37.64 4.02
C SER A 3 24.62 36.26 4.31
N LEU A 4 25.82 36.28 4.85
CA LEU A 4 26.44 35.12 5.47
C LEU A 4 25.70 34.81 6.78
N ILE A 5 24.88 33.75 6.78
CA ILE A 5 24.36 33.18 8.02
C ILE A 5 25.52 32.45 8.70
N SER A 6 26.05 33.05 9.72
CA SER A 6 27.01 32.44 10.65
C SER A 6 26.28 31.38 11.47
N LEU A 7 26.45 30.12 11.16
CA LEU A 7 26.07 29.04 12.07
C LEU A 7 26.89 29.20 13.35
N ALA A 8 26.26 29.70 14.39
CA ALA A 8 26.87 29.67 15.72
C ALA A 8 26.86 28.22 16.19
N LEU A 9 28.04 27.61 16.29
CA LEU A 9 28.27 26.36 17.01
C LEU A 9 27.91 26.65 18.49
N LEU A 10 26.69 26.27 18.89
CA LEU A 10 26.32 26.20 20.31
C LEU A 10 27.11 25.08 20.98
N PRO A 11 27.58 25.27 22.21
CA PRO A 11 28.34 24.24 22.90
C PRO A 11 27.48 23.01 23.13
N LEU A 12 27.91 21.88 22.63
CA LEU A 12 27.28 20.54 22.69
C LEU A 12 26.92 20.05 24.12
N SER A 13 27.26 20.77 25.16
CA SER A 13 27.17 20.27 26.53
C SER A 13 25.81 20.39 27.22
N SER A 14 24.81 21.05 26.62
CA SER A 14 23.47 21.20 27.23
C SER A 14 22.34 20.48 26.48
N LEU A 15 22.62 19.89 25.32
CA LEU A 15 21.64 19.20 24.47
C LEU A 15 21.62 17.67 24.66
N ALA A 16 22.48 17.12 25.53
CA ALA A 16 22.76 15.68 25.56
C ALA A 16 21.61 14.75 25.99
N TRP A 17 20.49 15.30 26.51
CA TRP A 17 19.37 14.47 27.03
C TRP A 17 18.15 14.46 26.10
N ASP A 18 18.00 15.46 25.29
CA ASP A 18 16.78 15.71 24.54
C ASP A 18 16.79 15.09 23.14
N ALA A 19 17.91 14.57 22.68
CA ALA A 19 18.11 13.98 21.35
C ALA A 19 18.39 12.46 21.43
N PRO A 20 18.12 11.70 20.35
CA PRO A 20 18.43 10.26 20.28
C PRO A 20 19.92 9.96 20.50
N THR A 21 20.22 8.76 21.01
CA THR A 21 21.61 8.30 21.22
C THR A 21 22.29 8.09 19.87
N MET A 22 23.52 8.60 19.73
CA MET A 22 24.39 8.34 18.58
C MET A 22 25.68 7.67 19.03
N GLY A 23 26.03 6.55 18.39
CA GLY A 23 27.25 5.81 18.78
C GLY A 23 27.46 4.57 17.92
N TRP A 24 28.17 3.64 18.51
CA TRP A 24 28.51 2.34 17.97
C TRP A 24 28.19 1.26 19.02
N SER A 25 27.74 0.09 18.58
CA SER A 25 27.50 -1.06 19.46
C SER A 25 28.13 -2.33 18.87
N SER A 26 28.65 -3.19 19.76
CA SER A 26 29.53 -4.31 19.36
C SER A 26 28.80 -5.52 18.78
N TRP A 27 27.47 -5.69 19.03
CA TRP A 27 26.78 -6.96 18.81
C TRP A 27 26.78 -7.43 17.37
N ASN A 28 26.31 -6.60 16.42
CA ASN A 28 26.10 -7.05 15.05
C ASN A 28 27.38 -7.38 14.30
N ALA A 29 28.51 -6.74 14.65
CA ALA A 29 29.80 -7.07 14.06
C ALA A 29 30.48 -8.27 14.74
N PHE A 30 30.39 -8.40 16.06
CA PHE A 30 31.24 -9.31 16.82
C PHE A 30 30.49 -10.35 17.69
N GLY A 31 29.18 -10.14 17.92
CA GLY A 31 28.45 -10.94 18.92
C GLY A 31 29.14 -10.87 20.28
N HIS A 32 29.09 -11.96 21.04
CA HIS A 32 29.79 -12.09 22.33
C HIS A 32 31.34 -12.23 22.22
N ARG A 33 31.87 -12.32 20.95
CA ARG A 33 33.34 -12.53 20.73
C ARG A 33 34.12 -11.22 20.73
N ILE A 34 33.86 -10.40 21.73
CA ILE A 34 34.50 -9.13 21.98
C ILE A 34 35.69 -9.27 22.91
N ASN A 35 36.61 -8.32 22.89
CA ASN A 35 37.70 -8.18 23.86
C ASN A 35 38.16 -6.72 23.96
N GLU A 36 39.06 -6.44 24.89
CA GLU A 36 39.58 -5.10 25.12
C GLU A 36 40.17 -4.46 23.86
N ASP A 37 40.95 -5.20 23.06
CA ASP A 37 41.61 -4.68 21.86
C ASP A 37 40.58 -4.32 20.77
N ILE A 38 39.53 -5.14 20.58
CA ILE A 38 38.44 -4.86 19.64
C ILE A 38 37.74 -3.56 20.06
N ILE A 39 37.25 -3.46 21.30
CA ILE A 39 36.51 -2.27 21.75
C ILE A 39 37.39 -1.01 21.66
N ARG A 40 38.66 -1.08 22.11
CA ARG A 40 39.59 0.03 21.97
C ARG A 40 39.76 0.49 20.51
N SER A 41 39.97 -0.47 19.61
CA SER A 41 40.16 -0.15 18.19
C SER A 41 38.90 0.42 17.52
N GLN A 42 37.68 0.04 17.97
CA GLN A 42 36.47 0.66 17.50
C GLN A 42 36.27 2.10 18.01
N ALA A 43 36.62 2.36 19.30
CA ALA A 43 36.63 3.71 19.83
C ALA A 43 37.62 4.62 19.06
N ASP A 44 38.84 4.12 18.82
CA ASP A 44 39.84 4.85 18.04
C ASP A 44 39.40 5.08 16.58
N ALA A 45 38.70 4.12 15.95
CA ALA A 45 38.16 4.23 14.61
C ALA A 45 37.01 5.26 14.54
N LEU A 46 36.16 5.32 15.55
CA LEU A 46 35.08 6.31 15.66
C LEU A 46 35.66 7.76 15.61
N VAL A 47 36.81 7.96 16.30
CA VAL A 47 37.51 9.25 16.28
C VAL A 47 38.23 9.49 14.96
N SER A 48 39.03 8.51 14.51
CA SER A 48 39.92 8.71 13.35
C SER A 48 39.19 8.82 12.03
N LYS A 49 37.98 8.26 11.90
CA LYS A 49 37.10 8.39 10.73
C LYS A 49 36.21 9.63 10.77
N GLY A 50 36.30 10.48 11.81
CA GLY A 50 35.52 11.71 11.95
C GLY A 50 34.07 11.50 12.39
N LEU A 51 33.66 10.28 12.69
CA LEU A 51 32.29 9.96 13.13
C LEU A 51 31.98 10.58 14.49
N LYS A 52 32.97 10.66 15.39
CA LYS A 52 32.83 11.42 16.64
C LYS A 52 32.44 12.88 16.39
N ASP A 53 33.09 13.55 15.44
CA ASP A 53 32.80 14.95 15.13
C ASP A 53 31.42 15.12 14.48
N ALA A 54 30.89 14.06 13.86
CA ALA A 54 29.53 13.99 13.35
C ALA A 54 28.48 13.76 14.46
N GLY A 55 28.88 13.42 15.70
CA GLY A 55 27.99 13.25 16.84
C GLY A 55 27.92 11.84 17.42
N TYR A 56 28.58 10.85 16.84
CA TYR A 56 28.61 9.47 17.35
C TYR A 56 29.55 9.38 18.53
N ILE A 57 29.04 9.54 19.74
CA ILE A 57 29.86 9.66 20.97
C ILE A 57 29.75 8.47 21.90
N TYR A 58 28.84 7.52 21.69
CA TYR A 58 28.70 6.33 22.51
C TYR A 58 29.47 5.14 21.94
N VAL A 59 30.20 4.40 22.78
CA VAL A 59 30.81 3.11 22.48
C VAL A 59 30.21 2.08 23.42
N ASN A 60 29.25 1.31 22.88
CA ASN A 60 28.50 0.34 23.68
C ASN A 60 29.11 -1.05 23.57
N ILE A 61 29.52 -1.59 24.71
CA ILE A 61 29.97 -2.95 24.89
C ILE A 61 28.75 -3.81 25.14
N ASP A 62 28.30 -4.54 24.11
CA ASP A 62 27.14 -5.43 24.18
C ASP A 62 27.51 -6.73 24.94
N ASP A 63 26.72 -7.78 24.88
CA ASP A 63 26.88 -9.03 25.61
C ASP A 63 28.27 -9.66 25.40
N GLY A 64 28.89 -10.19 26.51
CA GLY A 64 30.18 -10.85 26.48
C GLY A 64 31.27 -10.20 27.36
N ALA A 65 30.97 -9.12 28.08
CA ALA A 65 31.93 -8.48 28.99
C ALA A 65 31.99 -9.15 30.38
N TRP A 66 30.98 -9.91 30.74
CA TRP A 66 30.83 -10.51 32.07
C TRP A 66 31.06 -12.03 32.03
N CYS A 67 31.46 -12.62 33.20
CA CYS A 67 31.78 -14.04 33.34
C CYS A 67 31.30 -14.57 34.70
N GLY A 68 29.97 -14.73 34.81
CA GLY A 68 29.31 -15.21 36.03
C GLY A 68 29.47 -14.24 37.24
N ARG A 69 29.34 -14.79 38.42
CA ARG A 69 29.48 -14.05 39.70
C ARG A 69 30.46 -14.75 40.64
N ASP A 70 31.10 -14.00 41.52
CA ASP A 70 31.98 -14.54 42.55
C ASP A 70 31.18 -15.17 43.70
N SER A 71 31.90 -15.67 44.72
CA SER A 71 31.29 -16.33 45.89
C SER A 71 30.46 -15.39 46.77
N GLU A 72 30.59 -14.08 46.60
CA GLU A 72 29.86 -13.05 47.35
C GLU A 72 28.67 -12.51 46.49
N GLY A 73 28.55 -12.97 45.27
CA GLY A 73 27.47 -12.57 44.35
C GLY A 73 27.84 -11.42 43.44
N HIS A 74 29.05 -10.85 43.51
CA HIS A 74 29.45 -9.73 42.69
C HIS A 74 29.69 -10.15 41.24
N LEU A 75 29.29 -9.30 40.30
CA LEU A 75 29.49 -9.51 38.87
C LEU A 75 30.99 -9.54 38.51
N VAL A 76 31.43 -10.56 37.77
CA VAL A 76 32.84 -10.75 37.40
C VAL A 76 33.08 -10.27 35.98
N ILE A 77 34.05 -9.34 35.79
CA ILE A 77 34.55 -8.94 34.47
C ILE A 77 35.25 -10.13 33.83
N HIS A 78 34.99 -10.40 32.55
CA HIS A 78 35.53 -11.55 31.85
C HIS A 78 37.06 -11.52 31.76
N PRO A 79 37.78 -12.42 32.49
CA PRO A 79 39.21 -12.27 32.74
C PRO A 79 40.09 -12.48 31.51
N THR A 80 39.61 -13.21 30.49
CA THR A 80 40.34 -13.46 29.25
C THR A 80 40.06 -12.40 28.19
N ARG A 81 38.84 -11.93 28.13
CA ARG A 81 38.44 -10.90 27.16
C ARG A 81 38.92 -9.51 27.60
N PHE A 82 38.87 -9.24 28.89
CA PHE A 82 39.25 -7.95 29.47
C PHE A 82 40.28 -8.17 30.62
N PRO A 83 41.50 -8.59 30.28
CA PRO A 83 42.49 -8.99 31.28
C PRO A 83 42.96 -7.84 32.18
N ASN A 84 42.82 -6.58 31.72
CA ASN A 84 43.11 -5.39 32.51
C ASN A 84 41.91 -4.81 33.25
N GLY A 85 40.76 -5.50 33.19
CA GLY A 85 39.47 -5.01 33.68
C GLY A 85 38.82 -4.00 32.70
N LEU A 86 37.60 -3.56 33.02
CA LEU A 86 36.86 -2.61 32.17
C LEU A 86 37.22 -1.15 32.47
N LYS A 87 37.60 -0.81 33.70
CA LYS A 87 37.88 0.58 34.06
C LYS A 87 38.94 1.27 33.21
N PRO A 88 40.11 0.69 32.90
CA PRO A 88 41.13 1.34 32.03
C PRO A 88 40.61 1.51 30.58
N LEU A 89 39.75 0.62 30.13
CA LEU A 89 39.13 0.75 28.80
C LEU A 89 38.08 1.88 28.77
N ILE A 90 37.23 1.97 29.79
CA ILE A 90 36.25 3.05 29.97
C ILE A 90 36.95 4.40 30.04
N ASP A 91 38.05 4.48 30.85
CA ASP A 91 38.85 5.71 30.93
C ASP A 91 39.45 6.12 29.59
N HIS A 92 39.94 5.16 28.77
CA HIS A 92 40.41 5.44 27.42
C HIS A 92 39.28 5.99 26.50
N ILE A 93 38.08 5.42 26.61
CA ILE A 93 36.91 5.90 25.88
C ILE A 93 36.59 7.34 26.30
N HIS A 94 36.53 7.62 27.60
CA HIS A 94 36.27 8.95 28.14
C HIS A 94 37.37 9.97 27.76
N ASP A 95 38.67 9.57 27.88
CA ASP A 95 39.81 10.42 27.51
C ASP A 95 39.77 10.79 25.99
N SER A 96 39.17 9.93 25.15
CA SER A 96 38.91 10.20 23.74
C SER A 96 37.75 11.16 23.54
N GLY A 97 37.05 11.61 24.60
CA GLY A 97 35.86 12.45 24.56
C GLY A 97 34.58 11.69 24.08
N LEU A 98 34.59 10.38 24.29
CA LEU A 98 33.47 9.48 24.01
C LEU A 98 32.79 9.07 25.35
N LYS A 99 31.71 8.34 25.26
CA LYS A 99 30.93 7.76 26.38
C LYS A 99 30.90 6.25 26.27
N ALA A 100 30.94 5.56 27.38
CA ALA A 100 30.98 4.10 27.45
C ALA A 100 29.60 3.55 27.81
N GLY A 101 29.13 2.55 27.04
CA GLY A 101 27.89 1.81 27.33
C GLY A 101 28.18 0.36 27.66
N THR A 102 27.22 -0.27 28.34
CA THR A 102 27.25 -1.68 28.74
C THR A 102 25.92 -2.37 28.35
N TYR A 103 25.88 -3.66 28.62
CA TYR A 103 24.75 -4.54 28.36
C TYR A 103 24.48 -5.41 29.61
N SER A 104 23.21 -5.76 29.80
CA SER A 104 22.77 -6.80 30.72
C SER A 104 21.41 -7.38 30.31
N ASP A 105 20.84 -8.24 31.14
CA ASP A 105 19.51 -8.84 30.97
C ASP A 105 18.67 -8.61 32.23
N ALA A 106 17.37 -8.50 32.08
CA ALA A 106 16.43 -8.28 33.18
C ALA A 106 16.21 -9.54 34.06
N GLY A 107 16.59 -10.73 33.57
CA GLY A 107 16.60 -11.98 34.32
C GLY A 107 17.97 -12.33 34.89
N HIS A 108 18.23 -13.64 35.15
CA HIS A 108 19.51 -14.13 35.64
C HIS A 108 20.57 -14.33 34.57
N ASN A 109 20.17 -14.65 33.32
CA ASN A 109 21.07 -15.07 32.26
C ASN A 109 20.92 -14.14 31.05
N THR A 110 22.03 -13.84 30.36
CA THR A 110 22.00 -12.98 29.15
C THR A 110 21.60 -13.73 27.88
N CYS A 111 21.22 -13.01 26.84
CA CYS A 111 20.81 -13.60 25.56
C CYS A 111 21.92 -14.45 24.90
N ALA A 112 23.20 -14.05 24.98
CA ALA A 112 24.29 -14.84 24.44
C ALA A 112 24.41 -16.22 25.07
N SER A 113 23.99 -16.38 26.35
CA SER A 113 23.99 -17.67 27.02
C SER A 113 22.96 -18.65 26.45
N PHE A 114 21.86 -18.14 25.94
CA PHE A 114 20.79 -18.95 25.31
C PHE A 114 21.06 -19.19 23.81
N TRP A 115 21.32 -18.12 23.05
CA TRP A 115 21.36 -18.15 21.60
C TRP A 115 22.77 -18.16 21.02
N GLY A 116 23.73 -17.48 21.71
CA GLY A 116 25.14 -17.36 21.30
C GLY A 116 26.06 -18.50 21.75
N GLY A 117 25.61 -19.36 22.66
CA GLY A 117 26.40 -20.44 23.25
C GLY A 117 27.50 -19.95 24.21
N ASP A 118 27.42 -18.72 24.70
CA ASP A 118 28.34 -18.12 25.65
C ASP A 118 27.95 -18.49 27.10
N ARG A 119 28.50 -19.57 27.59
CA ARG A 119 28.21 -20.03 28.97
C ARG A 119 28.69 -19.06 30.06
N ASP A 120 29.58 -18.15 29.74
CA ASP A 120 30.10 -17.15 30.67
C ASP A 120 29.05 -16.08 31.02
N GLY A 121 28.02 -15.92 30.14
CA GLY A 121 26.84 -15.07 30.38
C GLY A 121 25.82 -15.63 31.37
N ILE A 122 25.97 -16.88 31.84
CA ILE A 122 25.08 -17.47 32.83
C ILE A 122 25.28 -16.80 34.19
N GLY A 123 24.20 -16.34 34.82
CA GLY A 123 24.20 -15.66 36.10
C GLY A 123 24.68 -14.21 36.06
N THR A 124 24.80 -13.58 34.86
CA THR A 124 25.29 -12.20 34.72
C THR A 124 24.18 -11.19 34.50
N GLY A 125 22.91 -11.61 34.47
CA GLY A 125 21.75 -10.71 34.42
C GLY A 125 21.50 -10.03 35.76
N LEU A 126 20.65 -8.99 35.76
CA LEU A 126 20.46 -8.06 36.90
C LEU A 126 19.47 -8.59 37.95
N TYR A 127 18.66 -9.60 37.65
CA TYR A 127 17.63 -10.08 38.59
C TYR A 127 18.24 -10.49 39.92
N GLU A 128 17.66 -10.00 41.04
CA GLU A 128 18.13 -10.14 42.44
C GLU A 128 19.44 -9.39 42.78
N HIS A 129 20.06 -8.65 41.80
CA HIS A 129 21.32 -7.93 41.97
C HIS A 129 21.26 -6.47 41.49
N ASP A 130 20.07 -5.94 41.19
CA ASP A 130 19.87 -4.65 40.52
C ASP A 130 20.68 -3.49 41.12
N GLU A 131 20.59 -3.29 42.46
CA GLU A 131 21.23 -2.15 43.13
C GLU A 131 22.75 -2.28 43.21
N GLU A 132 23.24 -3.50 43.43
CA GLU A 132 24.67 -3.77 43.53
C GLU A 132 25.36 -3.63 42.22
N ASP A 133 24.80 -4.24 41.16
CA ASP A 133 25.34 -4.17 39.81
C ASP A 133 25.25 -2.75 39.24
N ALA A 134 24.15 -2.03 39.50
CA ALA A 134 24.03 -0.63 39.10
C ALA A 134 25.11 0.24 39.74
N ARG A 135 25.39 0.06 41.02
CA ARG A 135 26.47 0.77 41.73
C ARG A 135 27.83 0.44 41.13
N PHE A 136 28.10 -0.82 40.83
CA PHE A 136 29.35 -1.26 40.22
C PHE A 136 29.51 -0.69 38.81
N MET A 137 28.50 -0.85 37.95
CA MET A 137 28.55 -0.41 36.55
C MET A 137 28.63 1.12 36.43
N PHE A 138 27.75 1.84 37.11
CA PHE A 138 27.61 3.30 36.91
C PHE A 138 28.40 4.12 37.96
N GLY A 139 28.51 3.62 39.17
CA GLY A 139 29.22 4.30 40.25
C GLY A 139 30.72 4.07 40.22
N GLU A 140 31.19 2.84 40.07
CA GLU A 140 32.59 2.46 40.13
C GLU A 140 33.28 2.44 38.76
N LEU A 141 32.68 1.74 37.78
CA LEU A 141 33.24 1.65 36.43
C LEU A 141 32.98 2.92 35.61
N GLY A 142 31.83 3.57 35.77
CA GLY A 142 31.51 4.83 35.18
C GLY A 142 30.87 4.72 33.80
N PHE A 143 30.10 3.68 33.52
CA PHE A 143 29.33 3.59 32.31
C PHE A 143 28.25 4.68 32.21
N ASP A 144 27.92 5.10 30.96
CA ASP A 144 26.99 6.18 30.64
C ASP A 144 25.71 5.71 29.92
N PHE A 145 25.64 4.44 29.54
CA PHE A 145 24.55 3.82 28.80
C PHE A 145 24.41 2.35 29.20
N ILE A 146 23.19 1.83 29.21
CA ILE A 146 22.93 0.40 29.29
C ILE A 146 21.78 -0.01 28.36
N LYS A 147 21.96 -1.12 27.63
CA LYS A 147 20.88 -1.90 26.97
C LYS A 147 20.56 -3.07 27.90
N VAL A 148 19.27 -3.31 28.14
CA VAL A 148 18.81 -4.44 28.96
C VAL A 148 17.81 -5.26 28.16
N ASP A 149 18.19 -6.51 27.87
CA ASP A 149 17.35 -7.53 27.24
C ASP A 149 16.44 -8.24 28.26
N PHE A 150 15.63 -9.20 27.79
CA PHE A 150 14.68 -9.95 28.62
C PHE A 150 14.75 -11.47 28.38
N CYS A 151 15.83 -12.00 27.81
CA CYS A 151 15.96 -13.43 27.55
C CYS A 151 15.90 -14.25 28.85
N GLY A 152 16.54 -13.79 29.89
CA GLY A 152 16.54 -14.44 31.21
C GLY A 152 15.31 -14.16 32.06
N GLY A 153 14.45 -13.24 31.66
CA GLY A 153 13.21 -12.90 32.36
C GLY A 153 11.99 -13.67 31.85
N ASP A 154 12.00 -14.13 30.58
CA ASP A 154 10.91 -14.83 29.94
C ASP A 154 10.94 -16.34 30.28
N GLY A 155 9.86 -16.86 30.86
CA GLY A 155 9.74 -18.27 31.26
C GLY A 155 10.12 -19.30 30.22
N PRO A 156 9.70 -19.18 28.94
CA PRO A 156 10.09 -20.12 27.88
C PRO A 156 11.57 -20.10 27.50
N GLN A 157 12.24 -18.98 27.75
CA GLN A 157 13.61 -18.72 27.32
C GLN A 157 14.67 -18.82 28.42
N ASN A 158 14.30 -19.06 29.66
CA ASN A 158 15.26 -19.20 30.75
C ASN A 158 15.27 -20.62 31.37
N SER A 159 16.46 -21.05 31.84
CA SER A 159 16.63 -22.40 32.39
C SER A 159 15.96 -22.61 33.75
N GLU A 160 15.56 -21.55 34.40
CA GLU A 160 14.97 -21.53 35.74
C GLU A 160 13.45 -21.38 35.72
N HIS A 161 12.88 -21.18 34.51
CA HIS A 161 11.45 -20.95 34.30
C HIS A 161 10.90 -19.75 35.08
N LEU A 162 11.69 -18.69 35.15
CA LEU A 162 11.22 -17.40 35.62
C LEU A 162 10.12 -16.93 34.69
N ASP A 163 9.13 -16.29 35.19
CA ASP A 163 8.04 -15.70 34.44
C ASP A 163 7.84 -14.29 35.01
N LEU A 164 8.80 -13.41 34.69
CA LEU A 164 8.91 -12.09 35.34
C LEU A 164 8.00 -11.10 34.58
N ASP A 165 7.39 -10.19 35.35
CA ASP A 165 6.66 -9.06 34.78
C ASP A 165 7.64 -8.03 34.23
N GLU A 166 7.52 -7.69 32.93
CA GLU A 166 8.41 -6.77 32.21
C GLU A 166 8.41 -5.38 32.86
N ARG A 167 7.24 -4.84 33.16
CA ARG A 167 7.11 -3.50 33.75
C ARG A 167 7.73 -3.42 35.11
N GLU A 168 7.50 -4.41 35.97
CA GLU A 168 8.10 -4.48 37.31
C GLU A 168 9.64 -4.58 37.20
N ARG A 169 10.13 -5.44 36.31
CA ARG A 169 11.59 -5.65 36.13
C ARG A 169 12.30 -4.43 35.62
N TYR A 170 11.86 -3.87 34.51
CA TYR A 170 12.51 -2.68 33.96
C TYR A 170 12.36 -1.46 34.86
N THR A 171 11.28 -1.35 35.63
CA THR A 171 11.11 -0.31 36.66
C THR A 171 12.08 -0.48 37.81
N ALA A 172 12.32 -1.72 38.29
CA ALA A 172 13.31 -2.00 39.35
C ALA A 172 14.72 -1.59 38.92
N ILE A 173 15.11 -1.94 37.69
CA ILE A 173 16.40 -1.58 37.10
C ILE A 173 16.54 -0.05 36.98
N SER A 174 15.50 0.65 36.47
CA SER A 174 15.49 2.10 36.42
C SER A 174 15.70 2.76 37.77
N ASN A 175 15.04 2.22 38.81
CA ASN A 175 15.19 2.69 40.20
C ASN A 175 16.61 2.45 40.74
N ALA A 176 17.20 1.29 40.46
CA ALA A 176 18.56 0.97 40.83
C ALA A 176 19.59 1.92 40.17
N ILE A 177 19.41 2.23 38.89
CA ILE A 177 20.23 3.23 38.16
C ILE A 177 20.09 4.60 38.84
N LYS A 178 18.86 5.07 39.08
CA LYS A 178 18.59 6.35 39.78
C LYS A 178 19.21 6.40 41.20
N ALA A 179 19.20 5.28 41.93
CA ALA A 179 19.77 5.17 43.29
C ALA A 179 21.30 5.37 43.33
N THR A 180 22.00 5.19 42.18
CA THR A 180 23.45 5.51 42.11
C THR A 180 23.76 7.00 42.15
N GLY A 181 22.74 7.86 42.00
CA GLY A 181 22.90 9.30 41.87
C GLY A 181 23.31 9.78 40.46
N ARG A 182 23.53 8.86 39.52
CA ARG A 182 23.80 9.14 38.10
C ARG A 182 22.47 9.43 37.39
N THR A 183 22.25 10.69 37.11
CA THR A 183 21.06 11.16 36.35
C THR A 183 21.29 11.24 34.85
N ASP A 184 22.52 10.96 34.41
CA ASP A 184 23.02 11.07 33.06
C ASP A 184 23.17 9.73 32.31
N VAL A 185 22.83 8.60 32.96
CA VAL A 185 22.84 7.28 32.31
C VAL A 185 21.68 7.15 31.34
N ARG A 186 21.95 6.81 30.10
CA ARG A 186 20.92 6.44 29.12
C ARG A 186 20.53 4.97 29.30
N TYR A 187 19.25 4.73 29.41
CA TYR A 187 18.69 3.40 29.61
C TYR A 187 17.85 2.99 28.40
N ASN A 188 18.23 1.90 27.73
CA ASN A 188 17.54 1.28 26.64
C ASN A 188 16.87 -0.02 27.07
N VAL A 189 15.56 -0.12 26.93
CA VAL A 189 14.75 -1.31 27.15
C VAL A 189 14.66 -2.11 25.87
N CYS A 190 15.03 -3.38 25.89
CA CYS A 190 15.02 -4.25 24.74
C CYS A 190 14.11 -5.47 24.97
N ARG A 191 12.87 -5.39 24.47
CA ARG A 191 11.86 -6.46 24.58
C ARG A 191 11.38 -6.94 23.21
N TRP A 192 12.04 -6.50 22.12
CA TRP A 192 11.79 -6.90 20.73
C TRP A 192 10.38 -6.60 20.21
N ALA A 193 9.62 -5.77 20.88
CA ALA A 193 8.32 -5.23 20.53
C ALA A 193 8.05 -3.98 21.37
N TYR A 194 7.11 -3.13 20.97
CA TYR A 194 6.72 -1.97 21.77
C TYR A 194 6.14 -2.43 23.12
N PRO A 195 6.79 -2.10 24.24
CA PRO A 195 6.46 -2.74 25.52
C PRO A 195 5.20 -2.17 26.20
N GLY A 196 4.70 -1.05 25.73
CA GLY A 196 3.56 -0.34 26.29
C GLY A 196 3.91 1.06 26.80
N THR A 197 2.88 1.88 27.01
CA THR A 197 3.01 3.31 27.36
C THR A 197 3.76 3.57 28.68
N TRP A 198 3.86 2.58 29.55
CA TRP A 198 4.60 2.68 30.82
C TRP A 198 6.11 2.88 30.64
N VAL A 199 6.66 2.49 29.47
CA VAL A 199 8.11 2.50 29.25
C VAL A 199 8.70 3.91 29.21
N GLU A 200 7.91 4.92 28.86
CA GLU A 200 8.35 6.32 28.84
C GLU A 200 8.74 6.86 30.24
N ASP A 201 8.16 6.33 31.31
CA ASP A 201 8.51 6.69 32.70
C ASP A 201 9.80 6.01 33.20
N VAL A 202 10.23 4.97 32.46
CA VAL A 202 11.29 4.04 32.91
C VAL A 202 12.58 4.27 32.15
N ALA A 203 12.53 4.38 30.82
CA ALA A 203 13.69 4.35 29.92
C ALA A 203 13.83 5.61 29.06
N THR A 204 15.00 5.82 28.46
CA THR A 204 15.26 6.89 27.49
C THR A 204 15.01 6.47 26.05
N SER A 205 15.09 5.16 25.78
CA SER A 205 14.71 4.55 24.51
C SER A 205 14.29 3.09 24.72
N TRP A 206 13.54 2.55 23.76
CA TRP A 206 13.07 1.17 23.81
C TRP A 206 12.96 0.58 22.41
N ARG A 207 13.40 -0.66 22.28
CA ARG A 207 13.25 -1.46 21.07
C ARG A 207 11.77 -1.73 20.80
N MET A 208 11.39 -1.64 19.55
CA MET A 208 10.01 -1.79 19.13
C MET A 208 9.81 -2.87 18.07
N SER A 209 10.87 -3.57 17.71
CA SER A 209 10.88 -4.64 16.72
C SER A 209 11.79 -5.77 17.15
N GLN A 210 11.68 -6.90 16.47
CA GLN A 210 12.68 -7.97 16.54
C GLN A 210 14.06 -7.44 16.12
N ASP A 211 15.12 -8.22 16.42
CA ASP A 211 16.48 -7.82 16.09
C ASP A 211 16.69 -7.64 14.60
N ILE A 212 17.39 -6.56 14.27
CA ILE A 212 17.82 -6.32 12.88
C ILE A 212 18.85 -7.37 12.45
N TYR A 213 18.68 -7.85 11.22
CA TYR A 213 19.71 -8.62 10.52
C TYR A 213 20.05 -7.96 9.19
N LEU A 214 21.23 -8.26 8.66
CA LEU A 214 21.68 -7.70 7.41
C LEU A 214 20.78 -8.13 6.23
N GLY A 215 20.09 -7.18 5.65
CA GLY A 215 19.25 -7.38 4.49
C GLY A 215 18.05 -6.43 4.44
N TRP A 216 17.61 -6.15 3.21
CA TRP A 216 16.51 -5.22 2.96
C TRP A 216 15.21 -5.57 3.69
N GLU A 217 14.82 -6.86 3.69
CA GLU A 217 13.57 -7.27 4.33
C GLU A 217 13.53 -6.91 5.83
N SER A 218 14.68 -7.07 6.54
CA SER A 218 14.75 -6.68 7.95
C SER A 218 14.58 -5.18 8.15
N VAL A 219 15.23 -4.37 7.32
CA VAL A 219 15.13 -2.90 7.37
C VAL A 219 13.69 -2.47 7.08
N LYS A 220 13.09 -3.03 6.03
CA LYS A 220 11.70 -2.76 5.62
C LYS A 220 10.71 -3.11 6.73
N ASP A 221 10.82 -4.30 7.32
CA ASP A 221 9.93 -4.76 8.37
C ASP A 221 10.00 -3.88 9.62
N ILE A 222 11.20 -3.45 10.01
CA ILE A 222 11.40 -2.55 11.16
C ILE A 222 10.82 -1.17 10.89
N ILE A 223 11.03 -0.61 9.69
CA ILE A 223 10.38 0.64 9.30
C ILE A 223 8.87 0.50 9.41
N HIS A 224 8.30 -0.58 8.84
CA HIS A 224 6.86 -0.83 8.84
C HIS A 224 6.28 -0.89 10.25
N GLN A 225 6.93 -1.59 11.17
CA GLN A 225 6.51 -1.66 12.58
C GLN A 225 6.52 -0.29 13.29
N ASN A 226 7.33 0.67 12.83
CA ASN A 226 7.43 2.00 13.44
C ASN A 226 6.57 3.10 12.80
N LEU A 227 5.95 2.86 11.63
CA LEU A 227 5.25 3.88 10.86
C LEU A 227 4.19 4.64 11.66
N TYR A 228 3.48 3.96 12.55
CA TYR A 228 2.33 4.49 13.28
C TYR A 228 2.60 4.76 14.76
N LEU A 229 3.86 4.74 15.20
CA LEU A 229 4.21 4.90 16.62
C LEU A 229 4.71 6.30 17.00
N SER A 230 4.44 7.30 16.18
CA SER A 230 4.86 8.69 16.44
C SER A 230 4.31 9.28 17.74
N ALA A 231 3.09 8.89 18.14
CA ALA A 231 2.45 9.35 19.37
C ALA A 231 3.11 8.81 20.65
N TYR A 232 3.97 7.79 20.53
CA TYR A 232 4.63 7.12 21.64
C TYR A 232 6.10 7.51 21.83
N ALA A 233 6.59 8.45 21.01
CA ALA A 233 7.91 9.04 21.14
C ALA A 233 7.79 10.52 21.52
N THR A 234 8.56 10.94 22.51
CA THR A 234 8.57 12.33 22.97
C THR A 234 10.01 12.79 23.23
N LYS A 235 10.20 14.06 23.52
CA LYS A 235 11.51 14.65 23.83
C LYS A 235 12.22 13.87 24.96
N GLY A 236 13.38 13.30 24.65
CA GLY A 236 14.18 12.48 25.57
C GLY A 236 13.65 11.04 25.75
N ARG A 237 12.69 10.63 24.92
CA ARG A 237 12.00 9.33 24.96
C ARG A 237 11.80 8.83 23.54
N PHE A 238 12.55 7.81 23.09
CA PHE A 238 12.66 7.46 21.68
C PHE A 238 12.30 6.00 21.41
N ASN A 239 11.54 5.80 20.35
CA ASN A 239 11.40 4.50 19.71
C ASN A 239 12.74 4.11 19.07
N ASP A 240 13.24 2.92 19.40
CA ASP A 240 14.52 2.40 18.93
C ASP A 240 14.32 1.35 17.86
N MET A 241 14.68 1.69 16.62
CA MET A 241 14.58 0.82 15.44
C MET A 241 15.78 -0.11 15.28
N ASP A 242 16.57 -0.30 16.35
CA ASP A 242 17.80 -1.10 16.37
C ASP A 242 18.99 -0.47 15.64
N MET A 243 20.08 -1.21 15.56
CA MET A 243 21.37 -0.75 15.04
C MET A 243 21.36 -0.49 13.53
N LEU A 244 22.33 0.28 13.08
CA LEU A 244 22.54 0.59 11.67
C LEU A 244 23.44 -0.47 11.01
N GLU A 245 22.93 -1.11 9.96
CA GLU A 245 23.64 -2.09 9.13
C GLU A 245 24.33 -1.47 7.89
N ILE A 246 24.59 -0.18 7.92
CA ILE A 246 25.14 0.62 6.81
C ILE A 246 26.53 0.14 6.42
N GLY A 247 26.78 0.01 5.12
CA GLY A 247 28.10 -0.38 4.57
C GLY A 247 28.42 -1.86 4.76
N ARG A 248 27.44 -2.71 5.03
CA ARG A 248 27.60 -4.16 5.23
C ARG A 248 27.15 -5.00 4.02
N GLY A 249 26.81 -4.39 2.88
CA GLY A 249 26.53 -5.10 1.64
C GLY A 249 25.12 -4.94 1.07
N MET A 250 24.27 -4.12 1.67
CA MET A 250 23.03 -3.66 1.03
C MET A 250 23.37 -2.71 -0.15
N THR A 251 22.39 -2.45 -0.99
CA THR A 251 22.57 -1.46 -2.06
C THR A 251 22.63 -0.04 -1.51
N ASP A 252 23.13 0.89 -2.32
CA ASP A 252 23.22 2.30 -1.94
C ASP A 252 21.86 2.93 -1.60
N GLU A 253 20.80 2.54 -2.30
CA GLU A 253 19.47 3.05 -2.04
C GLU A 253 18.88 2.44 -0.75
N GLU A 254 19.16 1.18 -0.46
CA GLU A 254 18.78 0.54 0.79
C GLU A 254 19.54 1.13 1.99
N ASP A 255 20.84 1.37 1.87
CA ASP A 255 21.64 2.06 2.90
C ASP A 255 21.12 3.49 3.15
N LYS A 256 20.76 4.24 2.08
CA LYS A 256 20.15 5.56 2.20
C LYS A 256 18.79 5.50 2.90
N THR A 257 17.94 4.54 2.51
CA THR A 257 16.64 4.35 3.13
C THR A 257 16.78 4.00 4.59
N HIS A 258 17.64 3.06 4.92
CA HIS A 258 17.94 2.68 6.29
C HIS A 258 18.35 3.89 7.14
N PHE A 259 19.38 4.61 6.74
CA PHE A 259 19.85 5.79 7.47
C PHE A 259 18.82 6.91 7.52
N GLY A 260 18.23 7.23 6.38
CA GLY A 260 17.26 8.33 6.25
C GLY A 260 16.02 8.12 7.08
N MET A 261 15.47 6.89 7.10
CA MET A 261 14.28 6.58 7.89
C MET A 261 14.57 6.59 9.39
N TRP A 262 15.73 6.08 9.85
CA TRP A 262 16.16 6.24 11.25
C TRP A 262 16.25 7.72 11.64
N CYS A 263 16.71 8.58 10.73
CA CYS A 263 16.74 10.02 10.97
C CYS A 263 15.34 10.67 10.99
N MET A 264 14.46 10.29 10.09
CA MET A 264 13.07 10.76 10.07
C MET A 264 12.31 10.34 11.33
N MET A 265 12.52 9.12 11.78
CA MET A 265 11.85 8.57 12.96
C MET A 265 12.47 9.01 14.28
N SER A 266 13.55 9.81 14.27
CA SER A 266 14.29 10.20 15.49
C SER A 266 14.71 9.00 16.34
N SER A 267 15.05 7.88 15.68
CA SER A 267 15.56 6.67 16.32
C SER A 267 17.02 6.84 16.76
N PRO A 268 17.49 6.16 17.80
CA PRO A 268 18.90 6.04 18.09
C PRO A 268 19.72 5.63 16.87
N LEU A 269 20.88 6.25 16.66
CA LEU A 269 21.80 5.97 15.56
C LEU A 269 23.02 5.21 16.12
N LEU A 270 22.88 3.88 16.26
CA LEU A 270 23.92 2.99 16.76
C LEU A 270 24.52 2.16 15.62
N ILE A 271 25.75 2.49 15.21
CA ILE A 271 26.43 1.81 14.10
C ILE A 271 26.78 0.37 14.51
N GLY A 272 26.42 -0.62 13.69
CA GLY A 272 26.59 -2.05 13.97
C GLY A 272 27.70 -2.73 13.18
N CYS A 273 28.47 -2.01 12.36
CA CYS A 273 29.57 -2.58 11.56
C CYS A 273 30.93 -2.52 12.27
N ASP A 274 31.93 -3.22 11.71
CA ASP A 274 33.33 -3.03 12.07
C ASP A 274 33.85 -1.74 11.46
N LEU A 275 34.03 -0.71 12.29
CA LEU A 275 34.46 0.62 11.85
C LEU A 275 35.85 0.66 11.19
N ARG A 276 36.71 -0.35 11.43
CA ARG A 276 38.01 -0.45 10.79
C ARG A 276 37.91 -0.78 9.30
N GLU A 277 36.82 -1.47 8.93
CA GLU A 277 36.58 -1.99 7.57
C GLU A 277 35.54 -1.17 6.77
N ILE A 278 34.80 -0.27 7.41
CA ILE A 278 33.79 0.56 6.76
C ILE A 278 34.40 1.44 5.67
N ASP A 279 33.77 1.50 4.50
CA ASP A 279 34.25 2.30 3.37
C ASP A 279 33.90 3.79 3.49
N ASP A 280 34.55 4.62 2.66
CA ASP A 280 34.39 6.07 2.69
C ASP A 280 32.96 6.51 2.31
N LYS A 281 32.23 5.71 1.53
CA LYS A 281 30.88 6.01 1.08
C LYS A 281 29.88 5.86 2.24
N ALA A 282 29.99 4.78 2.98
CA ALA A 282 29.20 4.56 4.18
C ALA A 282 29.53 5.62 5.26
N VAL A 283 30.81 5.97 5.44
CA VAL A 283 31.22 7.07 6.34
C VAL A 283 30.59 8.40 5.90
N ALA A 284 30.59 8.70 4.59
CA ALA A 284 29.98 9.93 4.05
C ALA A 284 28.47 10.00 4.29
N LEU A 285 27.76 8.86 4.16
CA LEU A 285 26.33 8.79 4.46
C LEU A 285 26.07 8.97 5.96
N LEU A 286 26.74 8.22 6.81
CA LEU A 286 26.61 8.28 8.27
C LEU A 286 27.02 9.65 8.87
N SER A 287 27.84 10.42 8.18
CA SER A 287 28.25 11.77 8.58
C SER A 287 27.54 12.90 7.82
N ASN A 288 26.44 12.60 7.11
CA ASN A 288 25.62 13.63 6.46
C ASN A 288 25.04 14.61 7.50
N PRO A 289 25.50 15.87 7.55
CA PRO A 289 25.13 16.78 8.65
C PRO A 289 23.65 17.19 8.61
N GLU A 290 22.98 17.14 7.45
CA GLU A 290 21.58 17.53 7.33
C GLU A 290 20.64 16.43 7.81
N LEU A 291 20.96 15.17 7.53
CA LEU A 291 20.22 14.02 8.06
C LEU A 291 20.46 13.85 9.57
N ILE A 292 21.70 14.07 10.03
CA ILE A 292 21.98 14.08 11.48
C ILE A 292 21.23 15.21 12.18
N ALA A 293 21.22 16.43 11.61
CA ALA A 293 20.46 17.55 12.16
C ALA A 293 18.95 17.23 12.24
N LEU A 294 18.41 16.48 11.26
CA LEU A 294 17.04 16.00 11.27
C LEU A 294 16.75 14.99 12.40
N ASN A 295 17.68 14.07 12.67
CA ASN A 295 17.60 13.13 13.78
C ASN A 295 17.74 13.81 15.14
N GLN A 296 18.66 14.78 15.22
CA GLN A 296 19.03 15.49 16.44
C GLN A 296 18.25 16.81 16.62
N ASP A 297 17.15 16.98 15.89
CA ASP A 297 16.31 18.19 15.98
C ASP A 297 15.82 18.42 17.41
N PRO A 298 15.83 19.66 17.93
CA PRO A 298 15.49 19.95 19.32
C PRO A 298 14.02 19.69 19.67
N LEU A 299 13.12 19.54 18.69
CA LEU A 299 11.75 19.12 18.92
C LEU A 299 11.66 17.63 19.25
N ALA A 300 12.64 16.84 18.79
CA ALA A 300 12.73 15.41 19.01
C ALA A 300 11.47 14.62 18.56
N LEU A 301 10.81 15.09 17.51
CA LEU A 301 9.60 14.47 17.00
C LEU A 301 9.92 13.31 16.06
N GLN A 302 9.19 12.22 16.19
CA GLN A 302 9.12 11.18 15.19
C GLN A 302 8.20 11.64 14.05
N ALA A 303 8.58 11.32 12.80
CA ALA A 303 7.71 11.55 11.64
C ALA A 303 6.48 10.64 11.69
N TYR A 304 5.38 11.11 11.14
CA TYR A 304 4.13 10.37 11.02
C TYR A 304 3.70 10.25 9.55
N VAL A 305 2.97 9.20 9.23
CA VAL A 305 2.40 8.96 7.90
C VAL A 305 1.25 9.93 7.68
N VAL A 306 1.27 10.62 6.54
CA VAL A 306 0.15 11.48 6.09
C VAL A 306 -0.58 10.88 4.90
N LYS A 307 0.07 9.95 4.16
CA LYS A 307 -0.53 9.32 3.00
C LYS A 307 0.18 8.03 2.65
N ARG A 308 -0.59 7.02 2.28
CA ARG A 308 -0.12 5.81 1.60
C ARG A 308 -0.50 5.87 0.13
N TYR A 309 0.42 5.51 -0.76
CA TYR A 309 0.20 5.61 -2.20
C TYR A 309 0.86 4.46 -2.94
N ASN A 310 0.09 3.56 -3.55
CA ASN A 310 0.58 2.42 -4.33
C ASN A 310 1.64 1.57 -3.60
N GLY A 311 1.48 1.39 -2.29
CA GLY A 311 2.43 0.68 -1.43
C GLY A 311 3.62 1.50 -0.95
N GLY A 312 3.74 2.77 -1.34
CA GLY A 312 4.69 3.73 -0.78
C GLY A 312 4.07 4.58 0.32
N TYR A 313 4.90 5.26 1.10
CA TYR A 313 4.49 6.06 2.25
C TYR A 313 5.05 7.48 2.18
N ILE A 314 4.23 8.44 2.56
CA ILE A 314 4.63 9.85 2.69
C ILE A 314 4.57 10.21 4.17
N LEU A 315 5.71 10.62 4.72
CA LEU A 315 5.85 10.94 6.13
C LEU A 315 6.32 12.38 6.30
N VAL A 316 5.86 13.01 7.37
CA VAL A 316 6.27 14.38 7.72
C VAL A 316 6.53 14.53 9.21
N LYS A 317 7.35 15.53 9.56
CA LYS A 317 7.46 16.06 10.92
C LYS A 317 7.83 17.56 10.89
N ASP A 318 7.48 18.29 11.94
CA ASP A 318 8.00 19.63 12.15
C ASP A 318 9.49 19.56 12.47
N VAL A 319 10.24 20.57 12.04
CA VAL A 319 11.67 20.73 12.32
C VAL A 319 11.96 22.18 12.72
N ASP A 320 12.96 22.39 13.57
CA ASP A 320 13.41 23.65 14.14
C ASP A 320 12.40 24.29 15.11
N GLU A 321 11.15 24.46 14.68
CA GLU A 321 10.07 25.11 15.45
C GLU A 321 8.77 24.34 15.33
N LEU A 322 8.16 24.01 16.45
CA LEU A 322 6.85 23.33 16.49
C LEU A 322 5.79 24.22 15.83
N ARG A 323 5.08 23.65 14.85
CA ARG A 323 4.11 24.38 14.01
C ARG A 323 4.74 25.56 13.23
N GLY A 324 6.06 25.50 13.00
CA GLY A 324 6.77 26.42 12.12
C GLY A 324 6.41 26.20 10.65
N THR A 325 6.90 27.11 9.78
CA THR A 325 6.69 27.02 8.33
C THR A 325 7.62 26.03 7.63
N THR A 326 8.47 25.34 8.38
CA THR A 326 9.42 24.36 7.85
C THR A 326 9.07 22.96 8.33
N ARG A 327 9.01 22.01 7.39
CA ARG A 327 8.76 20.59 7.68
C ARG A 327 9.78 19.70 6.97
N ALA A 328 10.09 18.56 7.58
CA ALA A 328 10.75 17.47 6.89
C ALA A 328 9.69 16.58 6.23
N LEU A 329 9.96 16.18 4.99
CA LEU A 329 9.15 15.27 4.17
C LEU A 329 9.99 14.07 3.78
N ALA A 330 9.50 12.85 4.01
CA ALA A 330 10.05 11.63 3.44
C ALA A 330 9.05 10.99 2.46
N LEU A 331 9.56 10.65 1.28
CA LEU A 331 8.88 9.84 0.28
C LEU A 331 9.56 8.47 0.30
N TYR A 332 8.90 7.48 0.89
CA TYR A 332 9.43 6.13 1.10
C TYR A 332 8.77 5.12 0.17
N ASN A 333 9.57 4.47 -0.65
CA ASN A 333 9.15 3.43 -1.60
C ASN A 333 9.74 2.07 -1.21
N PRO A 334 9.01 1.21 -0.49
CA PRO A 334 9.47 -0.14 -0.15
C PRO A 334 9.35 -1.15 -1.29
N THR A 335 8.77 -0.78 -2.43
CA THR A 335 8.47 -1.72 -3.53
C THR A 335 9.67 -1.98 -4.43
N ASP A 336 9.60 -3.05 -5.22
CA ASP A 336 10.66 -3.47 -6.16
C ASP A 336 10.72 -2.65 -7.46
N ARG A 337 9.94 -1.57 -7.58
CA ARG A 337 9.91 -0.70 -8.77
C ARG A 337 10.00 0.76 -8.38
N ALA A 338 10.61 1.57 -9.23
CA ALA A 338 10.60 3.01 -9.06
C ALA A 338 9.18 3.55 -9.24
N MET A 339 8.80 4.56 -8.47
CA MET A 339 7.50 5.22 -8.57
C MET A 339 7.63 6.74 -8.50
N ASN A 340 6.72 7.45 -9.16
CA ASN A 340 6.56 8.88 -8.96
C ASN A 340 5.76 9.11 -7.69
N MET A 341 6.31 9.84 -6.73
CA MET A 341 5.68 10.15 -5.44
C MET A 341 5.69 11.66 -5.22
N GLY A 342 4.63 12.17 -4.64
CA GLY A 342 4.53 13.59 -4.38
C GLY A 342 3.44 13.93 -3.38
N ILE A 343 3.42 15.19 -2.94
CA ILE A 343 2.50 15.70 -1.95
C ILE A 343 2.06 17.12 -2.27
N ASP A 344 0.81 17.40 -2.04
CA ASP A 344 0.31 18.77 -1.94
C ASP A 344 0.78 19.41 -0.64
N PHE A 345 1.25 20.65 -0.70
CA PHE A 345 1.69 21.39 0.49
C PHE A 345 0.54 21.60 1.48
N PHE A 346 -0.68 21.68 0.98
CA PHE A 346 -1.88 21.74 1.82
C PHE A 346 -2.06 20.47 2.69
N ASP A 347 -1.79 19.30 2.14
CA ASP A 347 -1.93 18.00 2.86
C ASP A 347 -0.88 17.84 3.97
N ILE A 348 0.16 18.66 3.93
CA ILE A 348 1.17 18.76 4.99
C ILE A 348 1.10 20.08 5.75
N ASP A 349 -0.06 20.71 5.80
CA ASP A 349 -0.39 21.92 6.56
C ASP A 349 0.48 23.13 6.22
N LEU A 350 0.94 23.25 5.00
CA LEU A 350 1.75 24.36 4.52
C LEU A 350 0.99 25.23 3.52
N GLY A 351 1.41 26.50 3.39
CA GLY A 351 0.95 27.41 2.36
C GLY A 351 1.33 26.93 0.97
N GLU A 352 0.84 27.65 -0.03
CA GLU A 352 0.95 27.27 -1.44
C GLU A 352 2.38 27.38 -1.99
N GLU A 353 3.17 28.29 -1.44
CA GLU A 353 4.51 28.59 -1.93
C GLU A 353 5.57 28.01 -0.99
N ALA A 354 6.46 27.18 -1.50
CA ALA A 354 7.50 26.57 -0.69
C ALA A 354 8.82 26.35 -1.45
N ASP A 355 9.92 26.50 -0.74
CA ASP A 355 11.24 26.10 -1.16
C ASP A 355 11.51 24.67 -0.74
N VAL A 356 12.09 23.86 -1.63
CA VAL A 356 12.40 22.45 -1.42
C VAL A 356 13.90 22.20 -1.45
N ARG A 357 14.43 21.54 -0.42
CA ARG A 357 15.83 21.13 -0.31
C ARG A 357 15.96 19.63 -0.13
N ASP A 358 16.76 18.99 -0.97
CA ASP A 358 17.14 17.57 -0.84
C ASP A 358 18.22 17.42 0.24
N LEU A 359 17.94 16.59 1.27
CA LEU A 359 18.83 16.41 2.41
C LEU A 359 19.92 15.35 2.17
N PHE A 360 19.71 14.39 1.26
CA PHE A 360 20.75 13.44 0.87
C PHE A 360 21.83 14.14 0.02
N ASP A 361 21.41 14.84 -1.03
CA ASP A 361 22.31 15.55 -1.94
C ASP A 361 22.71 16.92 -1.40
N ARG A 362 22.07 17.42 -0.35
CA ARG A 362 22.27 18.74 0.28
C ARG A 362 22.14 19.87 -0.74
N LYS A 363 21.10 19.77 -1.55
CA LYS A 363 20.88 20.64 -2.71
C LYS A 363 19.52 21.31 -2.67
N ASP A 364 19.51 22.61 -2.92
CA ASP A 364 18.27 23.34 -3.14
C ASP A 364 17.70 22.98 -4.52
N LEU A 365 16.45 22.50 -4.54
CA LEU A 365 15.76 22.12 -5.78
C LEU A 365 15.01 23.30 -6.39
N GLY A 366 14.73 24.34 -5.61
CA GLY A 366 14.06 25.56 -6.03
C GLY A 366 12.72 25.77 -5.36
N HIS A 367 11.95 26.69 -5.94
CA HIS A 367 10.64 27.13 -5.47
C HIS A 367 9.53 26.38 -6.22
N PHE A 368 8.51 25.95 -5.50
CA PHE A 368 7.39 25.17 -6.02
C PHE A 368 6.08 25.77 -5.53
N THR A 369 5.06 25.69 -6.36
CA THR A 369 3.70 26.16 -6.08
C THR A 369 2.74 24.97 -5.98
N GLY A 370 2.01 24.91 -4.87
CA GLY A 370 0.93 23.94 -4.59
C GLY A 370 1.40 22.53 -4.25
N SER A 371 2.37 21.98 -4.96
CA SER A 371 2.81 20.57 -4.76
C SER A 371 4.27 20.35 -5.16
N PHE A 372 4.81 19.24 -4.69
CA PHE A 372 6.12 18.73 -5.10
C PHE A 372 6.05 17.24 -5.37
N GLU A 373 6.69 16.79 -6.45
CA GLU A 373 6.77 15.37 -6.79
C GLU A 373 8.16 15.01 -7.35
N THR A 374 8.55 13.75 -7.21
CA THR A 374 9.81 13.21 -7.74
C THR A 374 9.75 11.70 -7.90
N ILE A 375 10.70 11.15 -8.69
CA ILE A 375 10.86 9.70 -8.82
C ILE A 375 11.64 9.17 -7.62
N VAL A 376 11.06 8.18 -6.94
CA VAL A 376 11.69 7.43 -5.86
C VAL A 376 12.04 6.03 -6.37
N PRO A 377 13.32 5.63 -6.38
CA PRO A 377 13.75 4.30 -6.81
C PRO A 377 13.11 3.17 -6.00
N ALA A 378 13.18 1.94 -6.52
CA ALA A 378 12.88 0.73 -5.75
C ALA A 378 13.70 0.71 -4.46
N HIS A 379 13.10 0.30 -3.34
CA HIS A 379 13.68 0.27 -1.98
C HIS A 379 14.24 1.65 -1.52
N GLY A 380 13.84 2.71 -2.23
CA GLY A 380 14.41 4.05 -2.05
C GLY A 380 13.62 4.93 -1.10
N THR A 381 14.31 5.90 -0.54
CA THR A 381 13.71 7.03 0.18
C THR A 381 14.30 8.33 -0.33
N ARG A 382 13.46 9.38 -0.43
CA ARG A 382 13.91 10.76 -0.66
C ARG A 382 13.45 11.61 0.51
N ILE A 383 14.35 12.39 1.06
CA ILE A 383 14.07 13.23 2.24
C ILE A 383 14.33 14.68 1.89
N PHE A 384 13.33 15.50 2.17
CA PHE A 384 13.35 16.92 1.83
C PHE A 384 13.06 17.78 3.06
N ARG A 385 13.61 18.98 3.05
CA ARG A 385 13.19 20.09 3.89
C ARG A 385 12.32 20.99 3.03
N ILE A 386 11.07 21.18 3.47
CA ILE A 386 10.08 22.04 2.82
C ILE A 386 9.92 23.29 3.68
N SER A 387 10.17 24.46 3.11
CA SER A 387 10.04 25.75 3.81
C SER A 387 9.03 26.62 3.07
N ALA A 388 7.84 26.77 3.66
CA ALA A 388 6.74 27.49 3.05
C ALA A 388 6.67 28.95 3.53
N ASP A 389 5.86 29.75 2.85
CA ASP A 389 5.55 31.13 3.22
C ASP A 389 4.72 31.23 4.51
N ARG A 390 3.89 30.21 4.79
CA ARG A 390 3.02 30.15 5.97
C ARG A 390 2.69 28.74 6.39
N ARG A 391 2.32 28.59 7.68
CA ARG A 391 1.76 27.36 8.27
C ARG A 391 0.24 27.47 8.31
N LEU A 392 -0.44 26.40 7.89
CA LEU A 392 -1.89 26.23 8.01
C LEU A 392 -2.23 25.47 9.29
N GLU A 393 -3.47 25.61 9.77
CA GLU A 393 -4.01 24.69 10.79
C GLU A 393 -4.13 23.28 10.19
N ARG A 394 -3.67 22.28 10.94
CA ARG A 394 -3.88 20.88 10.56
C ARG A 394 -5.36 20.55 10.59
N ARG A 395 -5.84 19.90 9.55
CA ARG A 395 -7.26 19.56 9.39
C ARG A 395 -7.55 18.08 9.54
N VAL A 396 -6.67 17.21 9.06
CA VAL A 396 -6.83 15.77 9.11
C VAL A 396 -5.93 15.18 10.19
N PHE A 397 -6.52 14.41 11.07
CA PHE A 397 -5.85 13.75 12.17
C PHE A 397 -6.14 12.25 12.07
N GLU A 398 -5.18 11.49 11.56
CA GLU A 398 -5.28 10.05 11.37
C GLU A 398 -5.32 9.32 12.72
N ALA A 399 -6.16 8.29 12.83
CA ALA A 399 -6.34 7.59 14.09
C ALA A 399 -5.16 6.67 14.43
N GLU A 400 -4.47 6.14 13.42
CA GLU A 400 -3.26 5.35 13.60
C GLU A 400 -2.07 6.19 14.12
N THR A 401 -2.14 7.51 14.01
CA THR A 401 -1.15 8.43 14.61
C THR A 401 -1.59 9.01 15.96
N ALA A 402 -2.77 8.63 16.44
CA ALA A 402 -3.27 9.05 17.74
C ALA A 402 -2.66 8.22 18.88
N PHE A 403 -2.69 8.77 20.09
CA PHE A 403 -2.25 8.06 21.27
C PHE A 403 -3.35 7.17 21.85
N ASN A 404 -3.03 5.90 22.15
CA ASN A 404 -3.88 4.98 22.91
C ASN A 404 -3.17 4.58 24.20
N PRO A 405 -3.71 4.89 25.39
CA PRO A 405 -3.05 4.59 26.66
C PRO A 405 -2.78 3.11 26.92
N SER A 406 -3.56 2.23 26.31
CA SER A 406 -3.42 0.78 26.49
C SER A 406 -2.62 0.08 25.40
N TYR A 407 -2.08 0.81 24.42
CA TYR A 407 -1.36 0.22 23.30
C TYR A 407 -0.08 -0.49 23.77
N GLN A 408 0.11 -1.70 23.29
CA GLN A 408 1.31 -2.53 23.46
C GLN A 408 1.36 -3.62 22.39
N GLU A 409 2.55 -4.09 22.10
CA GLU A 409 2.78 -5.18 21.13
C GLU A 409 3.29 -6.46 21.82
N LEU A 410 3.45 -6.47 23.14
CA LEU A 410 3.87 -7.64 23.88
C LEU A 410 2.80 -8.74 23.82
N ASP A 411 3.23 -9.94 23.42
CA ASP A 411 2.34 -11.08 23.12
C ASP A 411 1.80 -11.80 24.38
N ASN A 412 2.05 -11.27 25.56
CA ASN A 412 1.82 -11.96 26.83
C ASN A 412 0.36 -12.06 27.22
N ASN A 413 -0.57 -11.42 26.52
CA ASN A 413 -1.97 -11.43 26.92
C ASN A 413 -2.92 -11.30 25.73
N GLN A 414 -2.98 -12.30 24.88
CA GLN A 414 -3.96 -12.38 23.78
C GLN A 414 -5.44 -12.32 24.25
N ALA A 415 -5.70 -12.40 25.52
CA ALA A 415 -7.06 -12.30 26.07
C ALA A 415 -7.59 -10.86 26.10
N VAL A 416 -6.73 -9.85 26.00
CA VAL A 416 -7.10 -8.44 26.08
C VAL A 416 -6.48 -7.67 24.91
N LYS A 417 -7.15 -7.72 23.74
CA LYS A 417 -6.74 -6.87 22.63
C LYS A 417 -6.88 -5.40 23.02
N SER A 418 -5.82 -4.64 22.88
CA SER A 418 -5.83 -3.18 22.87
C SER A 418 -5.93 -2.70 21.43
N GLY A 419 -6.13 -1.41 21.20
CA GLY A 419 -6.15 -0.83 19.86
C GLY A 419 -4.94 -1.28 19.06
N ILE A 420 -5.17 -1.66 17.81
CA ILE A 420 -4.12 -2.03 16.86
C ILE A 420 -4.24 -1.16 15.61
N TYR A 421 -3.14 -1.01 14.90
CA TYR A 421 -3.11 -0.28 13.63
C TYR A 421 -3.18 -1.28 12.48
N GLU A 422 -4.11 -1.06 11.56
CA GLU A 422 -4.34 -1.96 10.42
C GLU A 422 -4.35 -1.14 9.13
N GLU A 423 -3.52 -1.55 8.17
CA GLU A 423 -3.53 -0.94 6.84
C GLU A 423 -4.78 -1.35 6.05
N LEU A 424 -5.41 -0.36 5.44
CA LEU A 424 -6.58 -0.55 4.58
C LEU A 424 -6.64 0.58 3.55
N ASP A 425 -6.55 0.25 2.27
CA ASP A 425 -6.40 1.22 1.18
C ASP A 425 -7.56 2.23 1.04
N VAL A 426 -8.75 1.89 1.51
CA VAL A 426 -9.91 2.81 1.47
C VAL A 426 -9.86 3.87 2.57
N CYS A 427 -8.97 3.73 3.56
CA CYS A 427 -8.80 4.70 4.64
C CYS A 427 -7.99 5.92 4.21
N SER A 428 -8.26 7.05 4.83
CA SER A 428 -7.38 8.22 4.82
C SER A 428 -6.01 7.82 5.36
N GLY A 429 -4.92 8.36 4.86
CA GLY A 429 -3.60 7.89 5.29
C GLY A 429 -3.25 6.44 4.88
N GLY A 430 -4.25 5.60 4.57
CA GLY A 430 -4.10 4.19 4.19
C GLY A 430 -4.11 3.21 5.35
N ALA A 431 -4.50 3.64 6.56
CA ALA A 431 -4.58 2.80 7.75
C ALA A 431 -5.72 3.24 8.67
N LYS A 432 -5.98 2.48 9.73
CA LYS A 432 -7.01 2.74 10.74
C LYS A 432 -6.58 2.24 12.11
N ALA A 433 -7.17 2.78 13.17
CA ALA A 433 -7.08 2.24 14.52
C ALA A 433 -8.28 1.31 14.80
N SER A 434 -7.99 0.05 15.11
CA SER A 434 -8.97 -1.02 15.33
C SER A 434 -8.95 -1.53 16.77
N TRP A 435 -9.96 -2.32 17.14
CA TRP A 435 -10.08 -2.93 18.47
C TRP A 435 -10.10 -1.94 19.62
N LEU A 436 -10.74 -0.80 19.43
CA LEU A 436 -10.91 0.27 20.41
C LEU A 436 -12.14 0.03 21.30
N GLY A 437 -12.11 0.59 22.51
CA GLY A 437 -13.22 0.50 23.45
C GLY A 437 -13.15 -0.69 24.40
N SER A 438 -14.29 -1.06 25.00
CA SER A 438 -14.48 -2.17 25.95
C SER A 438 -13.72 -2.05 27.27
N ARG A 439 -12.93 -0.98 27.49
CA ARG A 439 -12.17 -0.64 28.69
C ARG A 439 -12.00 0.87 28.82
N GLU A 440 -11.75 1.34 30.03
CA GLU A 440 -11.56 2.76 30.32
C GLU A 440 -10.26 3.34 29.71
N ASP A 441 -9.23 2.52 29.53
CA ASP A 441 -7.93 2.90 29.01
C ASP A 441 -7.74 2.62 27.50
N ASN A 442 -8.71 2.00 26.83
CA ASN A 442 -8.65 1.66 25.42
C ASN A 442 -9.42 2.65 24.55
N TYR A 443 -8.86 3.82 24.32
CA TYR A 443 -9.40 4.90 23.52
C TYR A 443 -8.33 5.56 22.67
N VAL A 444 -8.71 6.36 21.69
CA VAL A 444 -7.78 7.20 20.93
C VAL A 444 -7.90 8.65 21.34
N THR A 445 -6.76 9.33 21.46
CA THR A 445 -6.69 10.74 21.77
C THR A 445 -5.66 11.48 20.93
N TRP A 446 -6.04 12.64 20.43
CA TRP A 446 -5.16 13.62 19.83
C TRP A 446 -4.95 14.76 20.83
N ARG A 447 -3.71 14.94 21.27
CA ARG A 447 -3.31 15.91 22.30
C ARG A 447 -2.72 17.18 21.75
N ASP A 448 -2.47 17.23 20.44
CA ASP A 448 -1.75 18.27 19.72
C ASP A 448 -2.63 19.08 18.76
N ILE A 449 -3.95 19.06 18.94
CA ILE A 449 -4.88 19.80 18.11
C ILE A 449 -4.73 21.30 18.39
N TRP A 450 -4.27 22.03 17.38
CA TRP A 450 -4.04 23.45 17.47
C TRP A 450 -5.11 24.25 16.75
N SER A 451 -5.63 25.29 17.42
CA SER A 451 -6.47 26.31 16.80
C SER A 451 -5.86 27.70 16.98
N ASN A 452 -5.69 28.46 15.90
CA ASN A 452 -5.13 29.81 15.92
C ASN A 452 -6.03 30.79 16.66
N ASP A 453 -7.34 30.63 16.53
CA ASP A 453 -8.31 31.59 17.04
C ASP A 453 -9.32 31.03 18.05
N GLY A 454 -9.47 29.71 18.10
CA GLY A 454 -10.56 29.04 18.79
C GLY A 454 -11.91 29.26 18.07
N GLY A 455 -12.99 28.74 18.67
CA GLY A 455 -14.35 28.91 18.16
C GLY A 455 -15.00 27.62 17.71
N GLU A 456 -16.10 27.73 16.96
CA GLU A 456 -16.84 26.56 16.45
C GLU A 456 -16.14 25.93 15.26
N TYR A 457 -16.02 24.60 15.31
CA TYR A 457 -15.52 23.74 14.23
C TYR A 457 -16.56 22.67 13.92
N GLU A 458 -16.61 22.26 12.69
CA GLU A 458 -17.25 21.04 12.26
C GLU A 458 -16.20 19.92 12.30
N MET A 459 -16.48 18.89 13.11
CA MET A 459 -15.66 17.70 13.20
C MET A 459 -16.37 16.54 12.48
N THR A 460 -15.75 16.00 11.46
CA THR A 460 -16.17 14.76 10.80
C THR A 460 -15.32 13.62 11.31
N ILE A 461 -15.95 12.55 11.75
CA ILE A 461 -15.30 11.31 12.15
C ILE A 461 -15.55 10.29 11.06
N ASN A 462 -14.49 9.76 10.46
CA ASN A 462 -14.53 8.65 9.53
C ASN A 462 -14.28 7.34 10.30
N PHE A 463 -15.09 6.34 10.03
CA PHE A 463 -15.09 5.08 10.78
C PHE A 463 -15.51 3.89 9.93
N ILE A 464 -15.21 2.67 10.41
CA ILE A 464 -15.61 1.41 9.78
C ILE A 464 -16.27 0.50 10.82
N THR A 465 -17.47 0.01 10.52
CA THR A 465 -18.13 -0.99 11.35
C THR A 465 -19.27 -1.70 10.62
N GLY A 466 -19.32 -3.02 10.71
CA GLY A 466 -20.44 -3.84 10.21
C GLY A 466 -21.60 -4.00 11.21
N ALA A 467 -21.59 -3.29 12.33
CA ALA A 467 -22.61 -3.34 13.37
C ALA A 467 -22.82 -1.97 14.00
N ASP A 468 -23.96 -1.77 14.66
CA ASP A 468 -24.20 -0.55 15.44
C ASP A 468 -23.21 -0.48 16.60
N ARG A 469 -22.39 0.59 16.62
CA ARG A 469 -21.41 0.85 17.67
C ARG A 469 -21.44 2.30 18.11
N ASN A 470 -21.04 2.55 19.36
CA ASN A 470 -21.07 3.89 19.94
C ASN A 470 -19.69 4.53 19.98
N ILE A 471 -19.68 5.85 19.78
CA ILE A 471 -18.51 6.72 19.95
C ILE A 471 -18.90 7.80 20.94
N THR A 472 -18.24 7.86 22.08
CA THR A 472 -18.29 9.00 23.00
C THR A 472 -17.20 9.98 22.60
N VAL A 473 -17.60 11.23 22.34
CA VAL A 473 -16.71 12.32 21.94
C VAL A 473 -16.46 13.25 23.13
N ILE A 474 -15.20 13.46 23.47
CA ILE A 474 -14.79 14.35 24.55
C ILE A 474 -13.81 15.38 23.98
N VAL A 475 -14.03 16.66 24.24
CA VAL A 475 -13.17 17.77 23.80
C VAL A 475 -12.73 18.56 25.03
N ASN A 476 -11.43 18.68 25.26
CA ASN A 476 -10.85 19.38 26.41
C ASN A 476 -11.44 18.93 27.77
N GLY A 477 -11.75 17.63 27.89
CA GLY A 477 -12.35 17.02 29.08
C GLY A 477 -13.87 17.18 29.21
N GLU A 478 -14.54 17.83 28.27
CA GLU A 478 -16.00 17.96 28.23
C GLU A 478 -16.61 16.96 27.23
N MET A 479 -17.58 16.17 27.66
CA MET A 479 -18.31 15.24 26.80
C MET A 479 -19.26 16.02 25.88
N ILE A 480 -19.02 15.96 24.58
CA ILE A 480 -19.81 16.65 23.56
C ILE A 480 -21.00 15.79 23.10
N GLY A 481 -20.81 14.48 23.02
CA GLY A 481 -21.87 13.57 22.58
C GLY A 481 -21.49 12.09 22.69
N ASN A 482 -22.53 11.27 22.57
CA ASN A 482 -22.41 9.81 22.38
C ASN A 482 -23.27 9.47 21.17
N ILE A 483 -22.62 8.99 20.11
CA ILE A 483 -23.23 8.75 18.80
C ILE A 483 -23.18 7.26 18.46
N THR A 484 -24.32 6.73 17.99
CA THR A 484 -24.38 5.38 17.43
C THR A 484 -24.16 5.46 15.92
N VAL A 485 -23.24 4.66 15.40
CA VAL A 485 -22.83 4.65 13.98
C VAL A 485 -22.81 3.24 13.42
N ASN A 486 -23.01 3.13 12.10
CA ASN A 486 -22.88 1.90 11.32
C ASN A 486 -22.53 2.27 9.89
N SER A 487 -21.47 1.70 9.33
CA SER A 487 -21.06 1.93 7.94
C SER A 487 -21.58 0.87 6.96
N GLY A 488 -22.21 -0.18 7.48
CA GLY A 488 -22.77 -1.25 6.66
C GLY A 488 -21.81 -2.40 6.32
N GLY A 489 -20.54 -2.31 6.69
CA GLY A 489 -19.54 -3.35 6.45
C GLY A 489 -18.23 -3.08 7.19
N TRP A 490 -17.34 -4.09 7.24
CA TRP A 490 -16.01 -3.98 7.87
C TRP A 490 -14.92 -3.48 6.91
N ASP A 491 -15.29 -3.14 5.69
CA ASP A 491 -14.48 -2.59 4.62
C ASP A 491 -15.10 -1.34 3.99
N VAL A 492 -16.18 -0.83 4.59
CA VAL A 492 -16.94 0.32 4.12
C VAL A 492 -16.73 1.49 5.07
N ILE A 493 -16.26 2.62 4.53
CA ILE A 493 -16.13 3.86 5.31
C ILE A 493 -17.50 4.51 5.48
N GLY A 494 -17.84 4.77 6.74
CA GLY A 494 -18.91 5.66 7.14
C GLY A 494 -18.34 6.98 7.68
N SER A 495 -19.15 8.01 7.69
CA SER A 495 -18.80 9.29 8.30
C SER A 495 -19.94 9.85 9.14
N THR A 496 -19.59 10.58 10.18
CA THR A 496 -20.54 11.35 10.99
C THR A 496 -19.95 12.68 11.37
N THR A 497 -20.78 13.72 11.41
CA THR A 497 -20.32 15.08 11.62
C THR A 497 -20.99 15.68 12.84
N LEU A 498 -20.24 16.41 13.66
CA LEU A 498 -20.74 17.15 14.80
C LEU A 498 -20.00 18.49 14.97
N LYS A 499 -20.68 19.45 15.60
CA LYS A 499 -20.11 20.74 15.96
C LYS A 499 -19.40 20.63 17.29
N ILE A 500 -18.16 21.15 17.33
CA ILE A 500 -17.35 21.23 18.55
C ILE A 500 -16.84 22.66 18.74
N ASN A 501 -16.45 23.00 19.96
CA ASN A 501 -15.78 24.26 20.27
C ASN A 501 -14.35 23.99 20.69
N LEU A 502 -13.39 24.58 19.97
CA LEU A 502 -11.99 24.59 20.33
C LEU A 502 -11.62 25.90 21.02
N LYS A 503 -10.74 25.82 21.99
CA LYS A 503 -10.08 27.01 22.56
C LYS A 503 -8.92 27.45 21.66
N LYS A 504 -8.55 28.72 21.70
CA LYS A 504 -7.30 29.19 21.09
C LYS A 504 -6.09 28.47 21.69
N GLY A 505 -5.20 27.96 20.83
CA GLY A 505 -4.04 27.19 21.24
C GLY A 505 -4.32 25.70 21.22
N GLU A 506 -3.70 24.96 22.14
CA GLU A 506 -3.74 23.49 22.21
C GLU A 506 -5.08 22.97 22.73
N ASN A 507 -5.57 21.91 22.09
CA ASN A 507 -6.78 21.22 22.44
C ASN A 507 -6.53 19.70 22.43
N GLU A 508 -7.38 18.98 23.18
CA GLU A 508 -7.41 17.53 23.19
C GLU A 508 -8.78 17.03 22.74
N ILE A 509 -8.79 16.02 21.86
CA ILE A 509 -10.00 15.31 21.47
C ILE A 509 -9.81 13.83 21.76
N ILE A 510 -10.80 13.22 22.41
CA ILE A 510 -10.83 11.80 22.76
C ILE A 510 -12.06 11.15 22.13
N LEU A 511 -11.87 10.00 21.50
CA LEU A 511 -12.93 9.10 21.08
C LEU A 511 -12.86 7.83 21.92
N SER A 512 -13.94 7.50 22.65
CA SER A 512 -13.97 6.38 23.60
C SER A 512 -15.31 5.65 23.65
N ASN A 513 -15.30 4.40 24.12
CA ASN A 513 -16.49 3.66 24.55
C ASN A 513 -16.07 2.61 25.60
N PRO A 514 -15.96 2.98 26.87
CA PRO A 514 -15.46 2.05 27.90
C PRO A 514 -16.38 0.86 28.17
N SER A 515 -17.64 0.95 27.81
CA SER A 515 -18.65 -0.10 28.10
C SER A 515 -18.77 -1.17 27.02
N ASP A 516 -18.31 -0.90 25.78
CA ASP A 516 -18.39 -1.83 24.65
C ASP A 516 -17.37 -1.45 23.57
N TRP A 517 -17.21 -2.29 22.53
CA TRP A 517 -16.34 -2.03 21.41
C TRP A 517 -16.76 -0.80 20.62
N MET A 518 -15.80 0.02 20.22
CA MET A 518 -15.99 1.12 19.28
C MET A 518 -15.99 0.60 17.83
N PRO A 519 -16.47 1.41 16.84
CA PRO A 519 -16.05 1.20 15.46
C PRO A 519 -14.53 1.35 15.33
N ASP A 520 -13.95 0.79 14.28
CA ASP A 520 -12.61 1.15 13.87
C ASP A 520 -12.62 2.62 13.41
N ILE A 521 -11.62 3.39 13.78
CA ILE A 521 -11.52 4.81 13.45
C ILE A 521 -10.46 5.00 12.38
N ASP A 522 -10.85 5.66 11.29
CA ASP A 522 -9.97 6.08 10.20
C ASP A 522 -9.29 7.41 10.58
N CYS A 523 -10.04 8.48 10.60
CA CYS A 523 -9.51 9.81 10.95
C CYS A 523 -10.60 10.73 11.53
N ILE A 524 -10.17 11.86 12.07
CA ILE A 524 -11.05 13.01 12.28
C ILE A 524 -10.61 14.17 11.37
N THR A 525 -11.58 14.87 10.80
CA THR A 525 -11.34 16.09 10.02
C THR A 525 -11.98 17.27 10.72
N LEU A 526 -11.22 18.35 10.90
CA LEU A 526 -11.65 19.59 11.53
C LEU A 526 -11.72 20.71 10.50
N THR A 527 -12.89 21.30 10.33
CA THR A 527 -13.11 22.42 9.40
C THR A 527 -13.83 23.56 10.09
N ARG A 528 -13.53 24.79 9.67
CA ARG A 528 -14.23 26.00 10.13
C ARG A 528 -15.17 26.47 9.04
N GLU A 529 -16.31 27.05 9.45
CA GLU A 529 -17.14 27.77 8.51
C GLU A 529 -16.35 28.91 7.85
N GLY A 530 -16.30 28.91 6.51
CA GLY A 530 -15.57 29.92 5.74
C GLY A 530 -14.06 29.74 5.68
N ASP A 531 -13.55 28.53 5.89
CA ASP A 531 -12.13 28.18 5.66
C ASP A 531 -11.75 28.31 4.18
N LEU A 532 -11.41 29.52 3.77
CA LEU A 532 -11.15 29.89 2.37
C LEU A 532 -10.01 29.06 1.78
N GLU A 533 -9.00 28.68 2.58
CA GLU A 533 -7.88 27.84 2.11
C GLU A 533 -8.33 26.44 1.69
N LEU A 534 -9.28 25.84 2.40
CA LEU A 534 -9.86 24.55 2.05
C LEU A 534 -10.59 24.64 0.69
N PHE A 535 -11.35 25.71 0.47
CA PHE A 535 -12.08 25.88 -0.80
C PHE A 535 -11.13 26.16 -1.97
N ARG A 536 -10.08 26.96 -1.76
CA ARG A 536 -9.00 27.16 -2.73
C ARG A 536 -8.31 25.84 -3.09
N HIS A 537 -7.96 25.03 -2.09
CA HIS A 537 -7.32 23.75 -2.31
C HIS A 537 -8.21 22.80 -3.12
N ARG A 538 -9.48 22.64 -2.74
CA ARG A 538 -10.44 21.80 -3.47
C ARG A 538 -10.62 22.24 -4.92
N HIS A 539 -10.70 23.53 -5.13
CA HIS A 539 -10.78 24.09 -6.47
C HIS A 539 -9.52 23.76 -7.31
N ARG A 540 -8.33 23.98 -6.76
CA ARG A 540 -7.07 23.66 -7.44
C ARG A 540 -6.95 22.17 -7.77
N GLN A 541 -7.40 21.31 -6.86
CA GLN A 541 -7.43 19.87 -7.09
C GLN A 541 -8.36 19.53 -8.24
N ALA A 542 -9.59 20.01 -8.22
CA ALA A 542 -10.55 19.80 -9.32
C ALA A 542 -10.05 20.36 -10.66
N LEU A 543 -9.35 21.50 -10.63
CA LEU A 543 -8.75 22.08 -11.85
C LEU A 543 -7.62 21.19 -12.40
N ARG A 544 -6.72 20.70 -11.53
CA ARG A 544 -5.66 19.75 -11.94
C ARG A 544 -6.25 18.47 -12.52
N ASP A 545 -7.24 17.89 -11.85
CA ASP A 545 -7.90 16.65 -12.28
C ASP A 545 -8.55 16.84 -13.65
N ALA A 546 -9.29 17.94 -13.86
CA ALA A 546 -9.90 18.24 -15.16
C ALA A 546 -8.86 18.48 -16.28
N LEU A 547 -7.74 19.15 -15.96
CA LEU A 547 -6.65 19.40 -16.91
C LEU A 547 -5.86 18.12 -17.24
N ALA A 548 -5.73 17.20 -16.30
CA ALA A 548 -4.98 15.95 -16.45
C ALA A 548 -5.67 14.92 -17.36
N ILE A 549 -6.97 15.06 -17.63
CA ILE A 549 -7.70 14.14 -18.51
C ILE A 549 -7.16 14.26 -19.94
N ASP A 550 -6.65 13.16 -20.49
CA ASP A 550 -6.20 13.10 -21.88
C ASP A 550 -7.40 13.16 -22.85
N LYS A 551 -7.52 14.27 -23.56
CA LYS A 551 -8.55 14.55 -24.54
C LYS A 551 -8.12 14.27 -26.00
N SER A 552 -6.91 13.69 -26.19
CA SER A 552 -6.34 13.48 -27.52
C SER A 552 -7.18 12.53 -28.41
N GLY A 553 -8.03 11.70 -27.80
CA GLY A 553 -8.99 10.84 -28.51
C GLY A 553 -10.23 11.57 -29.01
N LEU A 554 -10.55 12.76 -28.50
CA LEU A 554 -11.77 13.50 -28.87
C LEU A 554 -11.57 14.34 -30.12
N PRO A 555 -12.68 14.66 -30.87
CA PRO A 555 -12.64 15.63 -31.95
C PRO A 555 -12.08 16.98 -31.48
N GLU A 556 -11.28 17.62 -32.36
CA GLU A 556 -10.61 18.89 -32.03
C GLU A 556 -11.53 19.98 -31.49
N LYS A 557 -12.72 20.12 -32.09
CA LYS A 557 -13.71 21.12 -31.63
C LYS A 557 -14.25 20.83 -30.25
N MET A 558 -14.49 19.57 -29.95
CA MET A 558 -14.96 19.11 -28.62
C MET A 558 -13.87 19.29 -27.55
N ALA A 559 -12.65 18.85 -27.83
CA ALA A 559 -11.51 19.03 -26.93
C ALA A 559 -11.29 20.53 -26.60
N ARG A 560 -11.32 21.38 -27.62
CA ARG A 560 -11.20 22.85 -27.45
C ARG A 560 -12.34 23.43 -26.62
N ARG A 561 -13.57 23.00 -26.82
CA ARG A 561 -14.72 23.41 -26.02
C ARG A 561 -14.50 23.08 -24.54
N PHE A 562 -14.03 21.87 -24.23
CA PHE A 562 -13.73 21.49 -22.85
C PHE A 562 -12.60 22.33 -22.25
N ASP A 563 -11.53 22.58 -23.00
CA ASP A 563 -10.45 23.46 -22.54
C ASP A 563 -10.92 24.89 -22.26
N GLU A 564 -11.81 25.42 -23.08
CA GLU A 564 -12.45 26.75 -22.86
C GLU A 564 -13.31 26.75 -21.60
N LEU A 565 -14.09 25.69 -21.34
CA LEU A 565 -14.91 25.56 -20.14
C LEU A 565 -14.04 25.47 -18.87
N ILE A 566 -12.95 24.66 -18.90
CA ILE A 566 -12.00 24.58 -17.78
C ILE A 566 -11.36 25.94 -17.54
N LEU A 567 -10.97 26.66 -18.58
CA LEU A 567 -10.35 27.97 -18.45
C LEU A 567 -11.29 29.01 -17.80
N LEU A 568 -12.59 28.94 -18.06
CA LEU A 568 -13.59 29.83 -17.44
C LEU A 568 -13.67 29.66 -15.93
N GLU A 569 -13.39 28.46 -15.42
CA GLU A 569 -13.45 28.13 -14.01
C GLU A 569 -12.06 28.19 -13.33
N SER A 570 -10.98 28.54 -14.04
CA SER A 570 -9.61 28.43 -13.52
C SER A 570 -9.22 29.54 -12.53
N ASP A 571 -9.87 30.71 -12.58
CA ASP A 571 -9.53 31.86 -11.73
C ASP A 571 -10.81 32.53 -11.19
N PRO A 572 -11.49 31.88 -10.23
CA PRO A 572 -12.69 32.45 -9.61
C PRO A 572 -12.34 33.62 -8.66
N GLU A 573 -13.29 34.52 -8.41
CA GLU A 573 -13.14 35.55 -7.38
C GLU A 573 -12.86 34.93 -6.01
N ASP A 574 -12.10 35.60 -5.17
CA ASP A 574 -11.60 35.11 -3.90
C ASP A 574 -12.69 35.06 -2.81
N SER A 575 -13.67 34.18 -2.95
CA SER A 575 -14.71 33.88 -1.97
C SER A 575 -15.04 32.39 -1.91
N LYS A 576 -15.60 31.95 -0.77
CA LYS A 576 -16.08 30.60 -0.58
C LYS A 576 -17.06 30.17 -1.67
N GLU A 577 -18.07 31.00 -1.91
CA GLU A 577 -19.17 30.69 -2.82
C GLU A 577 -18.70 30.54 -4.27
N THR A 578 -17.70 31.33 -4.69
CA THR A 578 -17.15 31.26 -6.04
C THR A 578 -16.26 30.04 -6.20
N TYR A 579 -15.43 29.69 -5.19
CA TYR A 579 -14.64 28.47 -5.23
C TYR A 579 -15.49 27.20 -5.21
N GLU A 580 -16.52 27.14 -4.36
CA GLU A 580 -17.46 26.00 -4.34
C GLU A 580 -18.12 25.79 -5.70
N LYS A 581 -18.63 26.87 -6.29
CA LYS A 581 -19.28 26.82 -7.60
C LYS A 581 -18.31 26.42 -8.70
N ALA A 582 -17.12 26.99 -8.75
CA ALA A 582 -16.10 26.66 -9.73
C ALA A 582 -15.65 25.18 -9.59
N THR A 583 -15.46 24.69 -8.37
CA THR A 583 -15.16 23.28 -8.09
C THR A 583 -16.26 22.36 -8.60
N GLU A 584 -17.53 22.68 -8.31
CA GLU A 584 -18.67 21.89 -8.80
C GLU A 584 -18.72 21.88 -10.32
N ASN A 585 -18.47 23.01 -10.98
CA ASN A 585 -18.44 23.10 -12.44
C ASN A 585 -17.27 22.29 -13.04
N LEU A 586 -16.07 22.39 -12.48
CA LEU A 586 -14.90 21.60 -12.91
C LEU A 586 -15.15 20.09 -12.80
N ASN A 587 -15.74 19.64 -11.69
CA ASN A 587 -16.09 18.22 -11.51
C ASN A 587 -17.14 17.76 -12.55
N LYS A 588 -18.11 18.60 -12.90
CA LYS A 588 -19.08 18.32 -13.96
C LYS A 588 -18.40 18.23 -15.33
N ILE A 589 -17.50 19.17 -15.62
CA ILE A 589 -16.75 19.17 -16.89
C ILE A 589 -15.89 17.91 -16.99
N ALA A 590 -15.18 17.53 -15.92
CA ALA A 590 -14.39 16.31 -15.88
C ALA A 590 -15.24 15.05 -16.14
N LEU A 591 -16.41 14.97 -15.54
CA LEU A 591 -17.38 13.89 -15.79
C LEU A 591 -17.88 13.90 -17.24
N GLU A 592 -18.21 15.06 -17.81
CA GLU A 592 -18.63 15.19 -19.21
C GLU A 592 -17.52 14.73 -20.17
N ILE A 593 -16.25 15.04 -19.88
CA ILE A 593 -15.10 14.58 -20.67
C ILE A 593 -15.01 13.05 -20.63
N GLN A 594 -15.14 12.45 -19.43
CA GLN A 594 -15.08 10.99 -19.28
C GLN A 594 -16.23 10.31 -20.05
N ILE A 595 -17.45 10.81 -19.94
CA ILE A 595 -18.61 10.32 -20.69
C ILE A 595 -18.34 10.42 -22.22
N ALA A 596 -17.73 11.53 -22.67
CA ALA A 596 -17.39 11.70 -24.08
C ALA A 596 -16.34 10.69 -24.56
N LEU A 597 -15.33 10.39 -23.74
CA LEU A 597 -14.29 9.41 -24.04
C LEU A 597 -14.86 7.99 -24.10
N ASP A 598 -15.72 7.62 -23.17
CA ASP A 598 -16.37 6.31 -23.13
C ASP A 598 -17.31 6.12 -24.35
N ALA A 599 -18.09 7.16 -24.68
CA ALA A 599 -18.95 7.16 -25.85
C ALA A 599 -18.15 7.07 -27.18
N GLN A 600 -17.03 7.79 -27.24
CA GLN A 600 -16.09 7.72 -28.37
C GLN A 600 -15.47 6.32 -28.52
N GLN A 601 -15.08 5.70 -27.42
CA GLN A 601 -14.55 4.34 -27.43
C GLN A 601 -15.61 3.33 -27.91
N THR A 602 -16.85 3.47 -27.44
CA THR A 602 -18.00 2.64 -27.87
C THR A 602 -18.29 2.81 -29.36
N PHE A 603 -18.30 4.06 -29.85
CA PHE A 603 -18.41 4.33 -31.26
C PHE A 603 -17.29 3.69 -32.09
N GLY A 604 -16.02 3.81 -31.61
CA GLY A 604 -14.88 3.19 -32.26
C GLY A 604 -15.00 1.67 -32.36
N LYS A 605 -15.35 0.98 -31.29
CA LYS A 605 -15.61 -0.47 -31.29
C LYS A 605 -16.70 -0.87 -32.28
N THR A 606 -17.80 -0.10 -32.30
CA THR A 606 -18.96 -0.35 -33.20
C THR A 606 -18.57 -0.14 -34.67
N LEU A 607 -17.87 0.95 -34.97
CA LEU A 607 -17.38 1.25 -36.30
C LEU A 607 -16.40 0.21 -36.82
N ASP A 608 -15.45 -0.22 -35.98
CA ASP A 608 -14.48 -1.26 -36.31
C ASP A 608 -15.17 -2.60 -36.64
N CYS A 609 -16.22 -2.96 -35.89
CA CYS A 609 -17.04 -4.12 -36.19
C CYS A 609 -17.74 -3.98 -37.55
N ALA A 610 -18.33 -2.82 -37.81
CA ALA A 610 -19.02 -2.52 -39.08
C ALA A 610 -18.07 -2.55 -40.29
N VAL A 611 -16.86 -1.97 -40.14
CA VAL A 611 -15.80 -1.97 -41.16
C VAL A 611 -15.29 -3.39 -41.43
N ARG A 612 -15.12 -4.23 -40.39
CA ARG A 612 -14.76 -5.65 -40.58
C ARG A 612 -15.84 -6.40 -41.35
N ASN A 613 -17.12 -6.16 -41.07
CA ASN A 613 -18.23 -6.78 -41.76
C ASN A 613 -18.32 -6.32 -43.24
N SER A 614 -18.11 -5.02 -43.48
CA SER A 614 -17.98 -4.49 -44.85
C SER A 614 -16.83 -5.18 -45.61
N GLY A 615 -15.65 -5.23 -45.01
CA GLY A 615 -14.45 -5.87 -45.57
C GLY A 615 -14.63 -7.37 -45.87
N ALA A 616 -15.47 -8.05 -45.08
CA ALA A 616 -15.83 -9.47 -45.27
C ALA A 616 -16.91 -9.72 -46.32
N SER A 617 -17.43 -8.68 -46.97
CA SER A 617 -18.58 -8.74 -47.88
C SER A 617 -18.17 -8.61 -49.33
N GLU A 618 -18.85 -9.31 -50.25
CA GLU A 618 -18.71 -9.11 -51.73
C GLU A 618 -19.34 -7.78 -52.16
N GLU A 619 -18.80 -7.20 -53.23
CA GLU A 619 -19.34 -5.97 -53.81
C GLU A 619 -20.81 -6.12 -54.22
N SER A 620 -21.64 -5.21 -53.73
CA SER A 620 -23.10 -5.17 -54.02
C SER A 620 -23.63 -3.76 -53.78
N GLU A 621 -24.85 -3.47 -54.33
CA GLU A 621 -25.55 -2.20 -54.03
C GLU A 621 -25.85 -2.06 -52.53
N ALA A 622 -26.15 -3.17 -51.87
CA ALA A 622 -26.37 -3.19 -50.42
C ALA A 622 -25.11 -2.80 -49.66
N LEU A 623 -23.93 -3.31 -50.03
CA LEU A 623 -22.64 -2.94 -49.46
C LEU A 623 -22.33 -1.45 -49.69
N ALA A 624 -22.49 -0.96 -50.92
CA ALA A 624 -22.24 0.45 -51.24
C ALA A 624 -23.14 1.41 -50.42
N SER A 625 -24.39 1.02 -50.17
CA SER A 625 -25.29 1.78 -49.30
C SER A 625 -24.86 1.74 -47.83
N PHE A 626 -24.40 0.59 -47.34
CA PHE A 626 -23.91 0.42 -46.00
C PHE A 626 -22.62 1.26 -45.75
N ASP A 627 -21.63 1.16 -46.64
CA ASP A 627 -20.41 1.94 -46.57
C ASP A 627 -20.70 3.45 -46.62
N GLY A 628 -21.67 3.91 -47.37
CA GLY A 628 -22.10 5.30 -47.37
C GLY A 628 -22.62 5.78 -45.99
N VAL A 629 -23.32 4.91 -45.27
CA VAL A 629 -23.74 5.25 -43.89
C VAL A 629 -22.55 5.29 -42.92
N LEU A 630 -21.55 4.42 -43.08
CA LEU A 630 -20.34 4.46 -42.27
C LEU A 630 -19.56 5.77 -42.48
N ASP A 631 -19.37 6.18 -43.75
CA ASP A 631 -18.72 7.45 -44.11
C ASP A 631 -19.46 8.66 -43.52
N GLU A 632 -20.79 8.63 -43.53
CA GLU A 632 -21.62 9.68 -42.94
C GLU A 632 -21.45 9.72 -41.40
N ALA A 633 -21.44 8.57 -40.72
CA ALA A 633 -21.26 8.49 -39.28
C ALA A 633 -19.85 9.00 -38.85
N VAL A 634 -18.81 8.62 -39.60
CA VAL A 634 -17.45 9.14 -39.36
C VAL A 634 -17.40 10.67 -39.53
N SER A 635 -18.07 11.19 -40.56
CA SER A 635 -18.14 12.64 -40.83
C SER A 635 -18.89 13.40 -39.72
N MET A 636 -19.97 12.81 -39.16
CA MET A 636 -20.70 13.39 -38.03
C MET A 636 -19.79 13.55 -36.80
N VAL A 637 -19.01 12.52 -36.48
CA VAL A 637 -18.14 12.51 -35.33
C VAL A 637 -16.94 13.44 -35.52
N ALA A 638 -16.33 13.49 -36.69
CA ALA A 638 -15.13 14.28 -36.97
C ALA A 638 -15.30 15.77 -36.65
N ASP A 639 -16.52 16.30 -36.82
CA ASP A 639 -16.86 17.71 -36.57
C ASP A 639 -17.65 17.96 -35.28
N ALA A 640 -17.76 16.94 -34.40
CA ALA A 640 -18.56 16.98 -33.19
C ALA A 640 -18.04 18.01 -32.15
N GLU A 641 -18.97 18.78 -31.59
CA GLU A 641 -18.74 19.72 -30.49
C GLU A 641 -19.32 19.20 -29.15
N LEU A 642 -20.29 18.28 -29.22
CA LEU A 642 -21.03 17.75 -28.08
C LEU A 642 -20.90 16.21 -28.00
N PRO A 643 -20.85 15.64 -26.80
CA PRO A 643 -20.72 14.19 -26.60
C PRO A 643 -21.84 13.33 -27.18
N ASP A 644 -23.07 13.83 -27.21
CA ASP A 644 -24.27 13.10 -27.69
C ASP A 644 -24.12 12.62 -29.13
N VAL A 645 -23.30 13.27 -29.93
CA VAL A 645 -23.04 12.89 -31.35
C VAL A 645 -22.43 11.48 -31.44
N PHE A 646 -21.65 11.03 -30.45
CA PHE A 646 -21.12 9.68 -30.45
C PHE A 646 -22.22 8.62 -30.28
N SER A 647 -23.19 8.87 -29.39
CA SER A 647 -24.33 7.98 -29.19
C SER A 647 -25.19 7.90 -30.46
N ASP A 648 -25.51 9.04 -31.05
CA ASP A 648 -26.29 9.12 -32.31
C ASP A 648 -25.57 8.37 -33.44
N ALA A 649 -24.27 8.57 -33.60
CA ALA A 649 -23.46 7.90 -34.62
C ALA A 649 -23.35 6.38 -34.34
N THR A 650 -23.24 5.96 -33.09
CA THR A 650 -23.22 4.55 -32.69
C THR A 650 -24.53 3.86 -33.04
N GLU A 651 -25.68 4.44 -32.64
CA GLU A 651 -27.00 3.92 -32.97
C GLU A 651 -27.21 3.83 -34.49
N LYS A 652 -26.79 4.85 -35.23
CA LYS A 652 -26.87 4.88 -36.70
C LYS A 652 -26.07 3.73 -37.32
N VAL A 653 -24.83 3.50 -36.87
CA VAL A 653 -23.97 2.41 -37.38
C VAL A 653 -24.55 1.05 -36.99
N GLN A 654 -25.01 0.88 -35.76
CA GLN A 654 -25.63 -0.38 -35.31
C GLN A 654 -26.90 -0.72 -36.10
N PHE A 655 -27.75 0.27 -36.32
CA PHE A 655 -28.94 0.07 -37.08
C PHE A 655 -28.62 -0.31 -38.56
N ALA A 656 -27.72 0.44 -39.19
CA ALA A 656 -27.30 0.15 -40.56
C ALA A 656 -26.62 -1.22 -40.70
N MET A 657 -25.83 -1.62 -39.70
CA MET A 657 -25.17 -2.93 -39.64
C MET A 657 -26.20 -4.06 -39.52
N LYS A 658 -27.20 -3.95 -38.66
CA LYS A 658 -28.31 -4.94 -38.53
C LYS A 658 -29.10 -5.05 -39.83
N GLU A 659 -29.50 -3.92 -40.40
CA GLU A 659 -30.19 -3.88 -41.67
C GLU A 659 -29.36 -4.52 -42.79
N TYR A 660 -28.08 -4.19 -42.90
CA TYR A 660 -27.17 -4.75 -43.91
C TYR A 660 -27.01 -6.27 -43.74
N LEU A 661 -26.67 -6.71 -42.53
CA LEU A 661 -26.41 -8.14 -42.24
C LEU A 661 -27.67 -9.02 -42.38
N SER A 662 -28.88 -8.44 -42.26
CA SER A 662 -30.15 -9.12 -42.53
C SER A 662 -30.57 -9.09 -43.97
N ASN A 663 -29.99 -8.21 -44.84
CA ASN A 663 -30.39 -8.01 -46.19
C ASN A 663 -29.96 -9.17 -47.13
N GLU A 664 -30.90 -9.73 -47.89
CA GLU A 664 -30.61 -10.81 -48.84
C GLU A 664 -29.59 -10.43 -49.93
N GLY A 665 -29.49 -9.13 -50.26
CA GLY A 665 -28.49 -8.60 -51.18
C GLY A 665 -27.06 -8.49 -50.61
N ALA A 666 -26.87 -8.69 -49.32
CA ALA A 666 -25.54 -8.78 -48.70
C ALA A 666 -24.97 -10.18 -48.92
N ILE A 667 -23.74 -10.25 -49.42
CA ILE A 667 -23.08 -11.50 -49.79
C ILE A 667 -21.77 -11.63 -49.01
N LEU A 668 -21.63 -12.67 -48.20
CA LEU A 668 -20.41 -12.97 -47.47
C LEU A 668 -19.34 -13.49 -48.43
N LYS A 669 -18.14 -12.92 -48.42
CA LYS A 669 -16.98 -13.46 -49.13
C LYS A 669 -16.68 -14.87 -48.70
N LYS A 670 -16.30 -15.70 -49.66
CA LYS A 670 -15.92 -17.08 -49.37
C LYS A 670 -14.73 -17.13 -48.42
N GLY A 671 -14.89 -17.87 -47.35
CA GLY A 671 -13.85 -18.03 -46.30
C GLY A 671 -13.80 -16.89 -45.26
N SER A 672 -14.66 -15.88 -45.37
CA SER A 672 -14.84 -14.82 -44.36
C SER A 672 -15.95 -15.16 -43.38
N VAL A 673 -16.09 -14.33 -42.35
CA VAL A 673 -17.18 -14.38 -41.36
C VAL A 673 -17.73 -13.00 -41.15
N TRP A 674 -19.02 -12.88 -40.84
CA TRP A 674 -19.61 -11.67 -40.32
C TRP A 674 -19.72 -11.72 -38.80
N ASP A 675 -19.35 -10.63 -38.16
CA ASP A 675 -19.59 -10.43 -36.73
C ASP A 675 -21.05 -9.98 -36.54
N MET A 676 -21.86 -10.88 -35.98
CA MET A 676 -23.27 -10.69 -35.71
C MET A 676 -23.56 -10.32 -34.26
N THR A 677 -22.55 -9.99 -33.49
CA THR A 677 -22.65 -9.68 -32.06
C THR A 677 -23.60 -8.51 -31.78
N CYS A 678 -23.74 -7.58 -32.71
CA CYS A 678 -24.70 -6.48 -32.62
C CYS A 678 -26.18 -6.91 -32.51
N PHE A 679 -26.51 -8.17 -32.79
CA PHE A 679 -27.84 -8.71 -32.59
C PHE A 679 -28.11 -9.19 -31.16
N ILE A 680 -27.05 -9.46 -30.38
CA ILE A 680 -27.16 -9.76 -28.96
C ILE A 680 -27.34 -8.44 -28.20
N GLU A 681 -28.28 -8.39 -27.30
CA GLU A 681 -28.49 -7.25 -26.42
C GLU A 681 -27.58 -7.39 -25.20
N ASN A 682 -26.80 -6.35 -24.85
CA ASN A 682 -25.87 -6.32 -23.75
C ASN A 682 -24.95 -7.57 -23.70
N PRO A 683 -24.08 -7.77 -24.72
CA PRO A 683 -23.29 -9.00 -24.85
C PRO A 683 -22.11 -9.11 -23.89
N ASP A 684 -21.70 -7.98 -23.29
CA ASP A 684 -20.48 -7.81 -22.50
C ASP A 684 -20.73 -7.42 -21.03
N PHE A 685 -21.97 -7.32 -20.60
CA PHE A 685 -22.37 -6.96 -19.23
C PHE A 685 -21.65 -5.72 -18.66
N ASP A 686 -21.17 -4.81 -19.50
CA ASP A 686 -20.39 -3.65 -19.07
C ASP A 686 -21.12 -2.75 -18.06
N SER A 687 -22.45 -2.63 -18.15
CA SER A 687 -23.22 -1.70 -17.32
C SER A 687 -24.25 -2.37 -16.40
N ASP A 688 -24.83 -3.49 -16.83
CA ASP A 688 -25.90 -4.17 -16.08
C ASP A 688 -26.22 -5.56 -16.70
N THR A 689 -27.41 -6.11 -16.37
CA THR A 689 -27.90 -7.39 -16.93
C THR A 689 -29.09 -7.22 -17.87
N HIS A 690 -29.31 -6.00 -18.41
CA HIS A 690 -30.42 -5.71 -19.31
C HIS A 690 -30.40 -6.64 -20.54
N GLY A 691 -31.59 -7.02 -21.04
CA GLY A 691 -31.74 -7.94 -22.20
C GLY A 691 -31.65 -9.43 -21.84
N TRP A 692 -31.17 -9.80 -20.66
CA TRP A 692 -31.01 -11.18 -20.23
C TRP A 692 -32.08 -11.63 -19.23
N LYS A 693 -32.60 -12.83 -19.42
CA LYS A 693 -33.51 -13.49 -18.46
C LYS A 693 -32.69 -14.31 -17.48
N GLY A 694 -33.15 -14.41 -16.22
CA GLY A 694 -32.53 -15.29 -15.22
C GLY A 694 -31.85 -14.57 -14.06
N GLU A 695 -31.85 -13.24 -14.06
CA GLU A 695 -31.38 -12.40 -12.94
C GLU A 695 -29.99 -12.79 -12.39
N PRO A 696 -28.93 -12.78 -13.19
CA PRO A 696 -27.58 -12.96 -12.70
C PRO A 696 -27.17 -11.79 -11.77
N VAL A 697 -26.26 -12.04 -10.86
CA VAL A 697 -25.62 -10.99 -10.07
C VAL A 697 -24.61 -10.30 -10.95
N TRP A 698 -24.63 -8.97 -10.97
CA TRP A 698 -23.71 -8.13 -11.75
C TRP A 698 -22.73 -7.38 -10.86
N GLY A 699 -21.50 -7.24 -11.30
CA GLY A 699 -20.45 -6.46 -10.66
C GLY A 699 -19.14 -6.61 -11.41
N SER A 700 -18.24 -5.65 -11.29
CA SER A 700 -16.94 -5.64 -11.99
C SER A 700 -17.08 -5.98 -13.48
N HIS A 701 -18.05 -5.38 -14.19
CA HIS A 701 -18.34 -5.59 -15.61
C HIS A 701 -18.46 -7.06 -16.05
N VAL A 702 -18.90 -7.93 -15.15
CA VAL A 702 -19.18 -9.35 -15.44
C VAL A 702 -20.46 -9.79 -14.74
N ALA A 703 -20.99 -10.96 -15.10
CA ALA A 703 -22.15 -11.54 -14.46
C ALA A 703 -21.84 -12.90 -13.82
N GLU A 704 -22.49 -13.22 -12.70
CA GLU A 704 -22.22 -14.45 -11.96
C GLU A 704 -23.45 -15.14 -11.39
N TYR A 705 -23.24 -16.41 -11.04
CA TYR A 705 -24.09 -17.17 -10.13
C TYR A 705 -23.24 -17.93 -9.12
N TRP A 706 -23.60 -17.84 -7.85
CA TRP A 706 -22.93 -18.56 -6.79
C TRP A 706 -23.88 -19.43 -5.97
N ASN A 707 -23.46 -20.65 -5.68
CA ASN A 707 -24.12 -21.60 -4.76
C ASN A 707 -25.57 -21.95 -5.13
N ARG A 708 -25.95 -21.89 -6.41
CA ARG A 708 -27.32 -22.18 -6.85
C ARG A 708 -27.40 -22.78 -8.24
N THR A 709 -28.53 -23.43 -8.54
CA THR A 709 -28.92 -23.73 -9.92
C THR A 709 -29.39 -22.48 -10.62
N PHE A 710 -29.17 -22.39 -11.93
CA PHE A 710 -29.49 -21.18 -12.67
C PHE A 710 -29.70 -21.41 -14.15
N GLU A 711 -30.37 -20.48 -14.80
CA GLU A 711 -30.39 -20.30 -16.25
C GLU A 711 -30.39 -18.81 -16.55
N VAL A 712 -29.41 -18.34 -17.35
CA VAL A 712 -29.43 -17.03 -17.99
C VAL A 712 -29.61 -17.25 -19.48
N SER A 713 -30.50 -16.49 -20.13
CA SER A 713 -30.79 -16.70 -21.55
C SER A 713 -31.30 -15.45 -22.24
N GLN A 714 -31.06 -15.41 -23.57
CA GLN A 714 -31.60 -14.44 -24.51
C GLN A 714 -32.00 -15.14 -25.80
N THR A 715 -33.02 -14.63 -26.49
CA THR A 715 -33.37 -15.06 -27.85
C THR A 715 -33.02 -13.96 -28.84
N VAL A 716 -32.08 -14.24 -29.72
CA VAL A 716 -31.60 -13.34 -30.75
C VAL A 716 -32.41 -13.59 -32.00
N GLU A 717 -33.08 -12.56 -32.51
CA GLU A 717 -33.97 -12.63 -33.66
C GLU A 717 -33.39 -11.85 -34.86
N GLY A 718 -33.95 -12.06 -36.05
CA GLY A 718 -33.53 -11.37 -37.29
C GLY A 718 -32.25 -11.92 -37.90
N LEU A 719 -31.79 -13.08 -37.47
CA LEU A 719 -30.61 -13.73 -38.00
C LEU A 719 -30.89 -14.39 -39.35
N ARG A 720 -29.84 -14.48 -40.16
CA ARG A 720 -29.90 -15.31 -41.40
C ARG A 720 -29.81 -16.79 -41.08
N ASN A 721 -30.47 -17.62 -41.89
CA ASN A 721 -30.29 -19.07 -41.78
C ASN A 721 -28.87 -19.47 -42.22
N GLY A 722 -28.23 -20.36 -41.49
CA GLY A 722 -26.90 -20.84 -41.80
C GLY A 722 -26.09 -21.23 -40.60
N PHE A 723 -24.78 -21.34 -40.77
CA PHE A 723 -23.83 -21.76 -39.76
C PHE A 723 -23.32 -20.59 -38.93
N TYR A 724 -23.28 -20.76 -37.65
CA TYR A 724 -22.80 -19.77 -36.66
C TYR A 724 -21.81 -20.36 -35.68
N THR A 725 -21.01 -19.48 -35.09
CA THR A 725 -20.26 -19.80 -33.88
C THR A 725 -20.60 -18.78 -32.78
N LEU A 726 -21.04 -19.28 -31.64
CA LEU A 726 -21.20 -18.52 -30.40
C LEU A 726 -19.91 -18.67 -29.59
N ASN A 727 -19.25 -17.56 -29.27
CA ASN A 727 -18.15 -17.57 -28.29
C ASN A 727 -18.59 -16.85 -27.03
N VAL A 728 -18.15 -17.36 -25.88
CA VAL A 728 -18.46 -16.79 -24.56
C VAL A 728 -17.24 -16.92 -23.68
N GLN A 729 -16.85 -15.88 -22.99
CA GLN A 729 -15.93 -16.04 -21.87
C GLN A 729 -16.72 -16.48 -20.64
N ALA A 730 -16.43 -17.68 -20.15
CA ALA A 730 -17.13 -18.23 -19.00
C ALA A 730 -16.27 -19.26 -18.29
N LEU A 731 -16.31 -19.21 -16.96
CA LEU A 731 -15.62 -20.14 -16.09
C LEU A 731 -16.61 -20.78 -15.09
N TYR A 732 -16.30 -22.00 -14.65
CA TYR A 732 -17.04 -22.67 -13.60
C TYR A 732 -16.12 -23.32 -12.58
N ARG A 733 -16.38 -23.06 -11.30
CA ARG A 733 -15.77 -23.73 -10.15
C ARG A 733 -16.77 -24.68 -9.55
N VAL A 734 -16.44 -25.97 -9.50
CA VAL A 734 -17.31 -27.00 -8.90
C VAL A 734 -17.21 -26.95 -7.37
N LYS A 735 -16.01 -26.79 -6.81
CA LYS A 735 -15.73 -26.66 -5.37
C LYS A 735 -14.53 -25.78 -5.11
N ALA A 736 -14.62 -24.92 -4.08
CA ALA A 736 -13.49 -24.08 -3.67
C ALA A 736 -12.37 -24.86 -2.99
N ASN A 737 -12.71 -25.85 -2.16
CA ASN A 737 -11.80 -26.47 -1.20
C ASN A 737 -10.91 -27.59 -1.76
N ASP A 738 -11.08 -28.03 -3.01
CA ASP A 738 -10.23 -29.08 -3.60
C ASP A 738 -8.98 -28.55 -4.30
N GLY A 739 -8.88 -27.20 -4.44
CA GLY A 739 -7.74 -26.55 -5.09
C GLY A 739 -7.46 -27.03 -6.51
N GLY A 740 -8.49 -27.51 -7.23
CA GLY A 740 -8.39 -28.05 -8.59
C GLY A 740 -7.86 -29.49 -8.65
N ALA A 741 -7.90 -30.24 -7.56
CA ALA A 741 -7.44 -31.64 -7.53
C ALA A 741 -8.25 -32.52 -8.50
N ALA A 742 -9.57 -32.36 -8.54
CA ALA A 742 -10.44 -33.08 -9.46
C ALA A 742 -10.12 -32.76 -10.93
N TYR A 743 -9.86 -31.49 -11.25
CA TYR A 743 -9.43 -31.06 -12.57
C TYR A 743 -8.11 -31.73 -12.98
N ARG A 744 -7.07 -31.64 -12.14
CA ARG A 744 -5.75 -32.21 -12.42
C ARG A 744 -5.76 -33.75 -12.57
N SER A 745 -6.69 -34.44 -11.91
CA SER A 745 -6.87 -35.89 -12.03
C SER A 745 -7.76 -36.29 -13.21
N GLY A 746 -8.37 -35.36 -13.92
CA GLY A 746 -9.34 -35.60 -14.99
C GLY A 746 -10.69 -36.15 -14.49
N SER A 747 -10.99 -36.05 -13.20
CA SER A 747 -12.25 -36.51 -12.60
C SER A 747 -13.28 -35.38 -12.40
N GLU A 748 -12.95 -34.16 -12.73
CA GLU A 748 -13.89 -33.04 -12.63
C GLU A 748 -15.04 -33.20 -13.65
N VAL A 749 -16.24 -32.97 -13.20
CA VAL A 749 -17.44 -32.92 -14.05
C VAL A 749 -18.10 -31.56 -13.88
N ILE A 750 -18.06 -30.74 -14.92
CA ILE A 750 -18.68 -29.41 -14.97
C ILE A 750 -20.18 -29.61 -15.29
N PRO A 751 -21.10 -29.25 -14.37
CA PRO A 751 -22.52 -29.36 -14.62
C PRO A 751 -23.09 -28.24 -15.47
N ALA A 752 -22.44 -27.08 -15.47
CA ALA A 752 -22.88 -25.92 -16.22
C ALA A 752 -22.51 -26.02 -17.70
N LYS A 753 -23.45 -25.64 -18.57
CA LYS A 753 -23.29 -25.68 -20.02
C LYS A 753 -23.72 -24.38 -20.67
N ILE A 754 -23.05 -24.10 -21.80
CA ILE A 754 -23.48 -23.09 -22.76
C ILE A 754 -24.39 -23.77 -23.78
N TYR A 755 -25.45 -23.10 -24.19
CA TYR A 755 -26.43 -23.56 -25.18
C TYR A 755 -26.58 -22.54 -26.31
N ALA A 756 -26.70 -23.02 -27.52
CA ALA A 756 -27.07 -22.28 -28.74
C ALA A 756 -28.06 -23.14 -29.52
N ASN A 757 -29.37 -22.88 -29.40
CA ASN A 757 -30.45 -23.76 -29.83
C ASN A 757 -30.23 -25.18 -29.28
N ASP A 758 -30.15 -26.18 -30.20
CA ASP A 758 -29.94 -27.60 -29.85
C ASP A 758 -28.48 -27.97 -29.58
N SER A 759 -27.54 -27.06 -29.84
CA SER A 759 -26.11 -27.25 -29.56
C SER A 759 -25.80 -26.92 -28.09
N SER A 760 -24.89 -27.68 -27.48
CA SER A 760 -24.42 -27.38 -26.13
C SER A 760 -23.03 -27.90 -25.87
N MET A 761 -22.31 -27.24 -24.95
CA MET A 761 -21.01 -27.68 -24.44
C MET A 761 -20.83 -27.32 -22.96
N PRO A 762 -20.03 -28.07 -22.17
CA PRO A 762 -19.66 -27.69 -20.82
C PRO A 762 -18.86 -26.37 -20.83
N ILE A 763 -19.00 -25.57 -19.76
CA ILE A 763 -18.17 -24.38 -19.53
C ILE A 763 -16.74 -24.79 -19.15
N SER A 764 -15.78 -23.93 -19.45
CA SER A 764 -14.39 -24.12 -19.03
C SER A 764 -14.25 -24.19 -17.49
N SER A 765 -13.42 -25.10 -17.00
CA SER A 765 -13.08 -25.15 -15.57
C SER A 765 -12.33 -23.88 -15.16
N LEU A 766 -12.65 -23.32 -13.99
CA LEU A 766 -11.84 -22.29 -13.34
C LEU A 766 -10.36 -22.72 -13.26
N TYR A 767 -10.11 -24.00 -13.01
CA TYR A 767 -8.77 -24.56 -12.81
C TYR A 767 -7.96 -24.76 -14.09
N SER A 768 -8.48 -24.37 -15.26
CA SER A 768 -7.74 -24.41 -16.53
C SER A 768 -6.66 -23.33 -16.64
N HIS A 769 -6.77 -22.22 -15.89
CA HIS A 769 -5.81 -21.10 -15.89
C HIS A 769 -5.51 -20.64 -14.47
N LYS A 770 -4.22 -20.42 -14.17
CA LYS A 770 -3.77 -19.82 -12.91
C LYS A 770 -3.55 -18.34 -13.06
N VAL A 771 -3.54 -17.62 -11.93
CA VAL A 771 -3.13 -16.21 -11.88
C VAL A 771 -1.71 -16.03 -12.42
N SER A 772 -0.78 -16.96 -12.12
CA SER A 772 0.59 -16.97 -12.63
C SER A 772 0.74 -17.23 -14.14
N ASP A 773 -0.35 -17.55 -14.85
CA ASP A 773 -0.31 -17.73 -16.31
C ASP A 773 -0.34 -16.39 -17.06
N SER A 774 -0.62 -15.27 -16.34
CA SER A 774 -0.57 -13.90 -16.86
C SER A 774 0.20 -13.00 -15.90
N ALA A 775 1.24 -12.34 -16.39
CA ALA A 775 2.01 -11.37 -15.61
C ALA A 775 1.14 -10.19 -15.10
N LEU A 776 0.10 -9.82 -15.86
CA LEU A 776 -0.86 -8.80 -15.45
C LEU A 776 -1.66 -9.27 -14.23
N LEU A 777 -2.21 -10.50 -14.28
CA LEU A 777 -2.99 -11.04 -13.16
C LEU A 777 -2.13 -11.21 -11.90
N GLU A 778 -0.89 -11.68 -12.06
CA GLU A 778 0.05 -11.88 -10.94
C GLU A 778 0.44 -10.54 -10.28
N ALA A 779 0.52 -9.45 -11.06
CA ALA A 779 0.84 -8.13 -10.55
C ALA A 779 -0.33 -7.43 -9.85
N GLU A 780 -1.56 -7.64 -10.33
CA GLU A 780 -2.73 -6.85 -9.92
C GLU A 780 -3.64 -7.59 -8.92
N LEU A 781 -3.60 -8.94 -8.88
CA LEU A 781 -4.50 -9.72 -8.03
C LEU A 781 -3.79 -10.25 -6.78
N SER A 782 -4.36 -9.95 -5.61
CA SER A 782 -3.89 -10.45 -4.32
C SER A 782 -5.06 -10.65 -3.33
N GLY A 783 -4.78 -11.11 -2.13
CA GLY A 783 -5.75 -11.21 -1.04
C GLY A 783 -6.98 -12.06 -1.38
N THR A 784 -8.17 -11.52 -1.20
CA THR A 784 -9.46 -12.20 -1.41
C THR A 784 -9.76 -12.50 -2.89
N HIS A 785 -9.09 -11.83 -3.82
CA HIS A 785 -9.27 -12.04 -5.26
C HIS A 785 -8.59 -13.32 -5.78
N VAL A 786 -7.74 -13.95 -4.97
CA VAL A 786 -6.99 -15.16 -5.33
C VAL A 786 -7.20 -16.25 -4.28
N LEU A 787 -7.55 -17.46 -4.71
CA LEU A 787 -7.64 -18.65 -3.86
C LEU A 787 -6.83 -19.80 -4.48
N ASN A 788 -5.83 -20.29 -3.76
CA ASN A 788 -4.95 -21.37 -4.21
C ASN A 788 -4.28 -21.13 -5.59
N GLY A 789 -4.02 -19.87 -5.94
CA GLY A 789 -3.41 -19.45 -7.20
C GLY A 789 -4.40 -19.33 -8.37
N TYR A 790 -5.70 -19.31 -8.12
CA TYR A 790 -6.78 -19.12 -9.09
C TYR A 790 -7.64 -17.91 -8.71
N VAL A 791 -8.31 -17.29 -9.68
CA VAL A 791 -9.21 -16.16 -9.43
C VAL A 791 -10.38 -16.57 -8.53
N ASN A 792 -10.79 -15.67 -7.63
CA ASN A 792 -11.81 -15.96 -6.60
C ASN A 792 -12.81 -14.82 -6.38
N SER A 793 -12.94 -13.90 -7.32
CA SER A 793 -13.92 -12.79 -7.26
C SER A 793 -14.35 -12.41 -8.66
N MET A 794 -15.44 -11.66 -8.77
CA MET A 794 -15.89 -11.08 -10.04
C MET A 794 -14.80 -10.21 -10.66
N HIS A 795 -14.15 -9.36 -9.88
CA HIS A 795 -13.01 -8.55 -10.36
C HIS A 795 -11.86 -9.42 -10.88
N GLY A 796 -11.48 -10.50 -10.17
CA GLY A 796 -10.49 -11.44 -10.67
C GLY A 796 -10.92 -12.15 -11.97
N ALA A 797 -12.22 -12.44 -12.12
CA ALA A 797 -12.76 -13.02 -13.36
C ALA A 797 -12.72 -12.02 -14.53
N GLU A 798 -13.12 -10.76 -14.30
CA GLU A 798 -12.99 -9.66 -15.26
C GLU A 798 -11.57 -9.54 -15.79
N MET A 799 -10.59 -9.44 -14.89
CA MET A 799 -9.17 -9.34 -15.27
C MET A 799 -8.68 -10.57 -16.03
N ALA A 800 -9.14 -11.77 -15.67
CA ALA A 800 -8.81 -12.99 -16.40
C ALA A 800 -9.44 -13.00 -17.81
N PHE A 801 -10.67 -12.51 -17.96
CA PHE A 801 -11.32 -12.36 -19.26
C PHE A 801 -10.59 -11.31 -20.11
N ASN A 802 -10.22 -10.18 -19.55
CA ASN A 802 -9.41 -9.16 -20.21
C ASN A 802 -8.01 -9.68 -20.62
N SER A 803 -7.45 -10.66 -19.89
CA SER A 803 -6.23 -11.39 -20.25
C SER A 803 -6.46 -12.44 -21.35
N GLY A 804 -7.68 -12.61 -21.85
CA GLY A 804 -8.04 -13.54 -22.93
C GLY A 804 -8.29 -14.98 -22.49
N PHE A 805 -8.49 -15.24 -21.20
CA PHE A 805 -8.74 -16.59 -20.67
C PHE A 805 -10.22 -16.99 -20.74
N TYR A 806 -10.49 -18.28 -20.59
CA TYR A 806 -11.81 -18.92 -20.45
C TYR A 806 -12.76 -18.75 -21.64
N TRP A 807 -12.24 -18.63 -22.86
CA TRP A 807 -13.07 -18.66 -24.07
C TRP A 807 -13.69 -20.03 -24.30
N ASN A 808 -15.01 -20.06 -24.51
CA ASN A 808 -15.79 -21.25 -24.86
C ASN A 808 -16.39 -21.01 -26.24
N ILE A 809 -16.18 -21.94 -27.19
CA ILE A 809 -16.53 -21.78 -28.61
C ILE A 809 -17.54 -22.84 -28.98
N LEU A 810 -18.77 -22.44 -29.32
CA LEU A 810 -19.87 -23.34 -29.60
C LEU A 810 -20.40 -23.15 -31.03
N PRO A 811 -20.14 -24.07 -31.98
CA PRO A 811 -20.74 -24.08 -33.30
C PRO A 811 -22.25 -24.43 -33.20
N THR A 812 -23.05 -23.72 -34.01
CA THR A 812 -24.49 -23.93 -34.06
C THR A 812 -25.07 -23.61 -35.46
N THR A 813 -26.33 -23.92 -35.69
CA THR A 813 -27.06 -23.64 -36.93
C THR A 813 -28.36 -22.91 -36.61
N VAL A 814 -28.65 -21.86 -37.39
CA VAL A 814 -29.91 -21.14 -37.37
C VAL A 814 -30.72 -21.57 -38.60
N LYS A 815 -32.00 -21.95 -38.40
CA LYS A 815 -32.88 -22.47 -39.44
C LYS A 815 -34.13 -21.64 -39.66
N ASP A 816 -34.53 -20.86 -38.66
CA ASP A 816 -35.81 -20.13 -38.63
C ASP A 816 -35.61 -18.64 -38.25
N GLY A 817 -34.40 -18.12 -38.46
CA GLY A 817 -34.07 -16.72 -38.20
C GLY A 817 -33.87 -16.35 -36.73
N ALA A 818 -33.90 -17.34 -35.79
CA ALA A 818 -33.74 -17.10 -34.37
C ALA A 818 -32.73 -18.03 -33.73
N LEU A 819 -32.00 -17.53 -32.72
CA LEU A 819 -31.04 -18.26 -31.93
C LEU A 819 -31.28 -18.00 -30.44
N ARG A 820 -31.66 -19.06 -29.69
CA ARG A 820 -31.67 -18.99 -28.24
C ARG A 820 -30.25 -19.29 -27.71
N ILE A 821 -29.68 -18.34 -27.03
CA ILE A 821 -28.41 -18.49 -26.34
C ILE A 821 -28.67 -18.58 -24.83
N ALA A 822 -27.96 -19.47 -24.13
CA ALA A 822 -28.11 -19.63 -22.67
C ALA A 822 -26.87 -20.18 -22.01
N ILE A 823 -26.75 -19.90 -20.72
CA ILE A 823 -25.87 -20.63 -19.81
C ILE A 823 -26.75 -21.16 -18.67
N SER A 824 -26.64 -22.48 -18.36
CA SER A 824 -27.43 -23.04 -17.27
C SER A 824 -26.71 -24.18 -16.54
N SER A 825 -27.11 -24.38 -15.27
CA SER A 825 -26.74 -25.54 -14.46
C SER A 825 -27.95 -26.03 -13.67
N ASP A 826 -28.30 -27.32 -13.86
CA ASP A 826 -29.42 -27.97 -13.17
C ASP A 826 -29.02 -28.47 -11.76
N THR A 827 -27.76 -28.44 -11.44
CA THR A 827 -27.21 -28.89 -10.15
C THR A 827 -26.37 -27.80 -9.51
N SER A 828 -26.40 -27.76 -8.19
CA SER A 828 -25.53 -26.90 -7.39
C SER A 828 -24.80 -27.70 -6.31
N GLN A 829 -23.57 -27.34 -6.03
CA GLN A 829 -22.81 -27.84 -4.88
C GLN A 829 -22.37 -26.67 -4.03
N ALA A 830 -22.08 -26.92 -2.75
CA ALA A 830 -21.52 -25.86 -1.90
C ALA A 830 -20.25 -25.29 -2.51
N ASP A 831 -20.18 -23.97 -2.56
CA ASP A 831 -19.09 -23.17 -3.16
C ASP A 831 -18.95 -23.28 -4.69
N CYS A 832 -19.97 -23.78 -5.41
CA CYS A 832 -19.96 -23.70 -6.86
C CYS A 832 -20.11 -22.23 -7.31
N TRP A 833 -19.38 -21.87 -8.39
CA TRP A 833 -19.37 -20.52 -8.90
C TRP A 833 -19.26 -20.53 -10.44
N CYS A 834 -20.12 -19.77 -11.07
CA CYS A 834 -20.10 -19.52 -12.50
C CYS A 834 -19.97 -18.02 -12.74
N CYS A 835 -18.97 -17.60 -13.49
CA CYS A 835 -18.82 -16.23 -13.95
C CYS A 835 -18.71 -16.21 -15.47
N PHE A 836 -19.32 -15.22 -16.13
CA PHE A 836 -19.39 -15.15 -17.58
C PHE A 836 -19.51 -13.72 -18.08
N ASP A 837 -19.07 -13.54 -19.37
CA ASP A 837 -19.00 -12.26 -20.02
C ASP A 837 -18.75 -12.43 -21.53
N ASN A 838 -18.70 -11.35 -22.31
CA ASN A 838 -18.16 -11.27 -23.67
C ASN A 838 -18.77 -12.30 -24.65
N PHE A 839 -20.11 -12.28 -24.80
CA PHE A 839 -20.78 -13.07 -25.82
C PHE A 839 -20.50 -12.48 -27.20
N THR A 840 -19.99 -13.28 -28.12
CA THR A 840 -19.81 -12.90 -29.53
C THR A 840 -20.42 -13.94 -30.46
N LEU A 841 -21.01 -13.47 -31.58
CA LEU A 841 -21.74 -14.32 -32.53
C LEU A 841 -21.18 -14.09 -33.93
N TYR A 842 -20.73 -15.15 -34.58
CA TYR A 842 -20.16 -15.07 -35.94
C TYR A 842 -20.96 -15.91 -36.92
N PHE A 843 -21.40 -15.30 -38.05
CA PHE A 843 -22.02 -15.99 -39.18
C PHE A 843 -20.97 -16.45 -40.19
N GLN A 844 -21.09 -17.68 -40.67
CA GLN A 844 -20.07 -18.33 -41.51
C GLN A 844 -20.58 -18.65 -42.92
N GLY A 845 -21.86 -18.38 -43.19
CA GLY A 845 -22.52 -18.65 -44.49
C GLY A 845 -23.64 -19.65 -44.38
N ALA A 846 -24.43 -19.69 -45.47
CA ALA A 846 -25.55 -20.62 -45.60
C ALA A 846 -25.14 -22.05 -45.96
N GLU A 847 -23.95 -22.22 -46.57
CA GLU A 847 -23.36 -23.51 -46.92
C GLU A 847 -22.08 -23.77 -46.15
N ASP A 848 -21.70 -25.03 -46.03
CA ASP A 848 -20.46 -25.46 -45.36
C ASP A 848 -19.23 -24.95 -46.15
N ASN A 849 -18.61 -23.90 -45.68
CA ASN A 849 -17.43 -23.28 -46.28
C ASN A 849 -16.11 -23.92 -45.87
N ALA A 850 -16.09 -25.20 -45.52
CA ALA A 850 -14.88 -25.88 -45.05
C ALA A 850 -13.75 -25.82 -46.10
N VAL A 851 -12.59 -25.38 -45.69
CA VAL A 851 -11.36 -25.42 -46.49
C VAL A 851 -10.55 -26.64 -46.03
N ASP A 852 -10.12 -27.48 -46.94
CA ASP A 852 -9.23 -28.62 -46.63
C ASP A 852 -7.85 -28.07 -46.26
N LEU A 853 -7.34 -28.55 -45.14
CA LEU A 853 -5.99 -28.21 -44.59
C LEU A 853 -4.88 -28.66 -45.56
N ASN A 854 -4.34 -27.74 -46.34
CA ASN A 854 -3.17 -28.00 -47.17
C ASN A 854 -1.88 -27.66 -46.42
N ILE A 855 -1.58 -28.43 -45.34
CA ILE A 855 -0.44 -28.21 -44.46
C ILE A 855 0.43 -29.48 -44.47
N ASP A 856 1.74 -29.33 -44.50
CA ASP A 856 2.69 -30.43 -44.44
C ASP A 856 2.68 -31.08 -43.05
N ASP A 857 2.76 -32.44 -42.96
CA ASP A 857 2.65 -33.14 -41.68
C ASP A 857 3.80 -32.85 -40.69
N SER A 858 4.84 -32.17 -41.14
CA SER A 858 6.01 -31.77 -40.33
C SER A 858 5.94 -30.35 -39.75
N ASP A 859 4.98 -29.54 -40.17
CA ASP A 859 4.93 -28.14 -39.75
C ASP A 859 4.33 -28.00 -38.33
N LYS A 860 4.94 -27.11 -37.55
CA LYS A 860 4.38 -26.63 -36.30
C LYS A 860 3.47 -25.46 -36.50
N ILE A 861 2.24 -25.58 -36.04
CA ILE A 861 1.11 -24.75 -36.38
C ILE A 861 0.66 -23.96 -35.16
N ASP A 862 0.54 -22.67 -35.29
CA ASP A 862 -0.16 -21.84 -34.32
C ASP A 862 -1.63 -21.71 -34.73
N VAL A 863 -2.52 -21.95 -33.80
CA VAL A 863 -3.97 -21.96 -34.01
C VAL A 863 -4.61 -20.80 -33.29
N TYR A 864 -5.43 -20.07 -34.01
CA TYR A 864 -6.15 -18.89 -33.47
C TYR A 864 -7.65 -19.04 -33.72
N THR A 865 -8.46 -18.37 -32.91
CA THR A 865 -9.89 -18.16 -33.21
C THR A 865 -10.04 -17.19 -34.38
N PRO A 866 -11.21 -17.12 -35.03
CA PRO A 866 -11.50 -16.10 -36.04
C PRO A 866 -11.36 -14.66 -35.53
N SER A 867 -11.50 -14.45 -34.25
CA SER A 867 -11.29 -13.15 -33.58
C SER A 867 -9.82 -12.85 -33.25
N GLY A 868 -8.87 -13.76 -33.62
CA GLY A 868 -7.43 -13.56 -33.43
C GLY A 868 -6.87 -14.06 -32.09
N ILE A 869 -7.67 -14.70 -31.25
CA ILE A 869 -7.23 -15.26 -29.97
C ILE A 869 -6.41 -16.53 -30.22
N CYS A 870 -5.22 -16.63 -29.65
CA CYS A 870 -4.38 -17.82 -29.77
C CYS A 870 -4.97 -18.99 -28.97
N VAL A 871 -5.38 -20.05 -29.64
CA VAL A 871 -5.93 -21.27 -29.04
C VAL A 871 -4.80 -22.21 -28.61
N SER A 872 -3.78 -22.37 -29.44
CA SER A 872 -2.58 -23.15 -29.12
C SER A 872 -1.45 -22.83 -30.10
N ARG A 873 -0.20 -23.05 -29.66
CA ARG A 873 1.00 -22.82 -30.48
C ARG A 873 1.75 -24.13 -30.73
N GLY A 874 2.33 -24.25 -31.93
CA GLY A 874 3.22 -25.34 -32.27
C GLY A 874 2.56 -26.73 -32.38
N MET A 875 1.26 -26.79 -32.69
CA MET A 875 0.51 -28.03 -32.90
C MET A 875 0.93 -28.72 -34.20
N THR A 876 0.88 -30.04 -34.19
CA THR A 876 0.96 -30.85 -35.43
C THR A 876 -0.40 -30.86 -36.13
N LYS A 877 -0.43 -31.18 -37.43
CA LYS A 877 -1.69 -31.36 -38.20
C LYS A 877 -2.61 -32.41 -37.54
N ALA A 878 -2.06 -33.45 -36.93
CA ALA A 878 -2.83 -34.46 -36.24
C ALA A 878 -3.51 -33.91 -34.96
N GLU A 879 -2.81 -33.07 -34.21
CA GLU A 879 -3.33 -32.40 -33.01
C GLU A 879 -4.37 -31.31 -33.37
N VAL A 880 -4.15 -30.57 -34.45
CA VAL A 880 -5.14 -29.60 -34.95
C VAL A 880 -6.46 -30.31 -35.30
N LYS A 881 -6.40 -31.53 -35.90
CA LYS A 881 -7.60 -32.32 -36.20
C LYS A 881 -8.32 -32.86 -34.95
N GLN A 882 -7.71 -32.83 -33.80
CA GLN A 882 -8.27 -33.25 -32.49
C GLN A 882 -8.84 -32.07 -31.71
N LEU A 883 -8.71 -30.85 -32.21
CA LEU A 883 -9.35 -29.69 -31.60
C LEU A 883 -10.88 -29.90 -31.56
N PRO A 884 -11.55 -29.32 -30.58
CA PRO A 884 -13.00 -29.32 -30.53
C PRO A 884 -13.60 -28.84 -31.85
N SER A 885 -14.80 -29.33 -32.20
CA SER A 885 -15.52 -28.83 -33.40
C SER A 885 -15.63 -27.32 -33.32
N GLY A 886 -15.15 -26.64 -34.35
CA GLY A 886 -15.07 -25.16 -34.32
C GLY A 886 -14.34 -24.62 -35.53
N ILE A 887 -14.28 -23.28 -35.58
CA ILE A 887 -13.52 -22.57 -36.61
C ILE A 887 -12.25 -22.04 -36.01
N TYR A 888 -11.17 -22.21 -36.74
CA TYR A 888 -9.85 -21.80 -36.35
C TYR A 888 -9.15 -21.11 -37.52
N ILE A 889 -8.24 -20.21 -37.22
CA ILE A 889 -7.27 -19.64 -38.15
C ILE A 889 -5.94 -20.34 -37.92
N VAL A 890 -5.43 -20.94 -38.99
CA VAL A 890 -4.20 -21.70 -39.04
C VAL A 890 -3.35 -21.18 -40.19
N ASN A 891 -2.17 -20.66 -39.93
CA ASN A 891 -1.28 -20.04 -40.92
C ASN A 891 -1.98 -18.95 -41.77
N GLY A 892 -2.91 -18.20 -41.16
CA GLY A 892 -3.70 -17.17 -41.84
C GLY A 892 -4.88 -17.72 -42.66
N GLU A 893 -5.05 -19.05 -42.71
CA GLU A 893 -6.18 -19.69 -43.41
C GLU A 893 -7.24 -20.16 -42.42
N LYS A 894 -8.49 -20.02 -42.76
CA LYS A 894 -9.62 -20.48 -41.95
C LYS A 894 -9.82 -21.98 -42.15
N ILE A 895 -9.88 -22.74 -41.06
CA ILE A 895 -10.21 -24.16 -41.06
C ILE A 895 -11.43 -24.43 -40.17
N ILE A 896 -12.17 -25.48 -40.51
CA ILE A 896 -13.30 -25.98 -39.73
C ILE A 896 -12.94 -27.38 -39.26
N ILE A 897 -12.90 -27.55 -37.93
CA ILE A 897 -12.79 -28.86 -37.28
C ILE A 897 -14.20 -29.34 -36.96
N ARG A 898 -14.56 -30.55 -37.41
CA ARG A 898 -15.88 -31.15 -37.25
C ARG A 898 -15.99 -32.12 -36.10
#